data_4b1064288244bb28ac5a09ee45911541
#
_entry.id   4b1064288244bb28ac5a09ee45911541
#
_cell.length_a   1.000
_cell.length_b   1.000
_cell.length_c   1.000
_cell.angle_alpha   90.00
_cell.angle_beta   90.00
_cell.angle_gamma   90.00
#
_symmetry.space_group_name_H-M   'P 1'
#
loop_
_entity.id
_entity.type
_entity.pdbx_description
1 polymer ?
#
loop_
_entity_poly.entity_id
_entity_poly.type
_entity_poly.pdbx_seq_one_letter_code
_entity_poly.pdbx_strand_id
1 'polypeptide(L)'
;MAFLGTAVRRVASCRPTISPLRRSATTSRRYSSSSEPTTEKSVPYENVLKVEGGSGPTKPLPKSAEAVVIGGGSLGCQTVYHLAKMGMTNVVLLERDRLTAGTTWHTAGLLWQLRPSDVEVELLAHTRQVISHDLEQETGLETGWIQNGGLFIASNKQRLDEYKRLMSLGKVYGIESHVLSPAETKDLYPLMNVDDLYGTLYVPKDGTMDPAGTCTTLSRAATARGATVIENCPVTGIQVSTDDMGVKRVKAVETFHGTIQTPVVVNCAGVWATKLGEMAGVKVPLIAMHHAYVVTERIEGIQVSDKFAFSLFDLDWDVFMQHIEGAINRVPALEQTGIKSTVCGPESFTADHKPLMGEAPEVRGFFLGCGFNSAGMMLGGGCGRELAHWIIHGRPEKDMYGYDIRRFHHSLTDNNKWIRERSHESYAKNYSVVFPFDEPLASRNMRTDPFHKILTEQGCVFQERHGWERPGWFNQDGAAPVLDYDWYGAYDISKNQNYKYNELLGKEYTFDYPPHHHVIKNECLTCRHGVSVFDMSYFGKFYLTGPDAKKAADWLFSADVNKIPGSTVYTCMLNKRGGSEADLTVSRLEAGTANLPLAPEANGDAYYLAIGGGVAEHNWNHIKTVLQDEAFNCQLTDYSEDMGMISIQGPKSREVLQEILDTDLSNEAFPFSTHKVCNAAGHKVRAMRLSFVGELGWELHIPKDSCLPVYQAVMAAGAKHSIINAGYRAIDSLSIEKGYRHWHADLRPDDTPLEAGLAFTCKMKSTIPFLGRASLEKQKAEGLRRRIVCFTIDEKVPMFGLEAIFRNGVPVGHLRRSDYGFFIDKQIGYGYIRNPDGGVVNADFIKSGKFALERMGVVYEAKPHLKSPFDPSNNRVKGIYPDNYHNVYKANAQ
;
A
#
# COMPACT_ATOMS: atom_id res chain seq x y z
N MET A 1 -14.24 12.96 -16.67
CA MET A 1 -14.12 14.44 -16.74
C MET A 1 -14.84 15.13 -17.90
N ALA A 2 -15.35 14.45 -18.90
CA ALA A 2 -16.02 15.07 -20.06
C ALA A 2 -17.54 15.31 -19.89
N PHE A 3 -18.14 15.08 -18.75
CA PHE A 3 -19.60 15.20 -18.54
C PHE A 3 -20.03 16.35 -17.62
N LEU A 4 -19.11 17.14 -17.06
CA LEU A 4 -19.44 18.32 -16.24
C LEU A 4 -19.62 19.63 -17.06
N GLY A 5 -19.26 19.61 -18.33
CA GLY A 5 -19.28 20.82 -19.18
C GLY A 5 -20.65 21.24 -19.76
N THR A 6 -21.68 20.40 -19.67
CA THR A 6 -22.97 20.67 -20.37
C THR A 6 -24.09 21.12 -19.42
N ALA A 7 -23.94 20.96 -18.11
CA ALA A 7 -24.97 21.36 -17.15
C ALA A 7 -24.93 22.85 -16.74
N VAL A 8 -23.76 23.51 -16.89
CA VAL A 8 -23.55 24.89 -16.42
C VAL A 8 -24.19 25.95 -17.33
N ARG A 9 -24.64 25.63 -18.54
CA ARG A 9 -25.19 26.61 -19.50
C ARG A 9 -26.72 26.82 -19.49
N ARG A 10 -27.49 26.13 -18.62
CA ARG A 10 -28.98 26.26 -18.59
C ARG A 10 -29.59 26.82 -17.33
N VAL A 11 -28.85 27.19 -16.30
CA VAL A 11 -29.40 27.69 -15.03
C VAL A 11 -29.28 29.24 -14.85
N ALA A 12 -28.91 29.97 -15.88
CA ALA A 12 -28.74 31.43 -15.81
C ALA A 12 -30.06 32.26 -15.88
N SER A 13 -31.25 31.67 -15.73
CA SER A 13 -32.52 32.41 -15.92
C SER A 13 -33.57 32.32 -14.81
N CYS A 14 -33.27 31.84 -13.64
CA CYS A 14 -34.20 31.90 -12.50
C CYS A 14 -33.55 32.57 -11.28
N ARG A 15 -33.79 33.85 -11.12
CA ARG A 15 -33.50 34.59 -9.86
C ARG A 15 -34.68 34.46 -8.89
N PRO A 16 -34.52 33.92 -7.69
CA PRO A 16 -35.46 34.16 -6.63
C PRO A 16 -35.20 35.52 -5.98
N THR A 17 -36.25 36.29 -5.82
CA THR A 17 -36.28 37.55 -5.06
C THR A 17 -36.15 37.27 -3.57
N ILE A 18 -35.00 37.56 -2.99
CA ILE A 18 -34.77 37.56 -1.54
C ILE A 18 -34.77 39.03 -1.09
N SER A 19 -35.64 39.36 -0.12
CA SER A 19 -35.73 40.64 0.54
C SER A 19 -34.45 40.98 1.32
N PRO A 20 -34.03 42.26 1.39
CA PRO A 20 -32.71 42.60 1.93
C PRO A 20 -32.72 42.64 3.46
N LEU A 21 -31.96 41.74 4.08
CA LEU A 21 -31.47 41.94 5.44
C LEU A 21 -30.25 42.89 5.42
N ARG A 22 -30.31 43.90 6.31
CA ARG A 22 -29.38 45.02 6.43
C ARG A 22 -27.91 44.54 6.45
N ARG A 23 -27.15 45.07 5.49
CA ARG A 23 -25.67 45.01 5.46
C ARG A 23 -25.10 45.96 6.52
N SER A 24 -24.29 45.46 7.42
CA SER A 24 -23.26 46.27 8.08
C SER A 24 -21.98 46.22 7.20
N ALA A 25 -21.50 47.41 6.92
CA ALA A 25 -20.34 47.58 6.03
C ALA A 25 -19.05 47.03 6.67
N THR A 26 -18.44 46.02 6.01
CA THR A 26 -17.04 45.69 6.20
C THR A 26 -16.31 45.89 4.87
N THR A 27 -15.28 46.70 4.90
CA THR A 27 -14.45 47.17 3.80
C THR A 27 -13.76 46.02 3.03
N SER A 28 -14.04 45.98 1.74
CA SER A 28 -13.32 45.11 0.79
C SER A 28 -11.86 45.59 0.64
N ARG A 29 -10.89 44.82 1.04
CA ARG A 29 -9.50 45.01 0.62
C ARG A 29 -9.28 44.25 -0.69
N ARG A 30 -9.02 45.01 -1.75
CA ARG A 30 -8.49 44.49 -3.01
C ARG A 30 -7.07 43.98 -2.77
N TYR A 31 -6.80 42.72 -3.12
CA TYR A 31 -5.44 42.23 -3.22
C TYR A 31 -4.82 42.72 -4.54
N SER A 32 -3.82 43.59 -4.43
CA SER A 32 -2.89 43.89 -5.52
C SER A 32 -1.75 42.86 -5.46
N SER A 33 -1.46 42.25 -6.60
CA SER A 33 -0.31 41.37 -6.82
C SER A 33 0.99 42.19 -6.73
N SER A 34 1.77 41.96 -5.68
CA SER A 34 3.22 42.11 -5.71
C SER A 34 3.79 41.24 -4.58
N SER A 35 4.57 40.31 -4.99
CA SER A 35 5.14 39.19 -4.25
C SER A 35 6.33 39.58 -3.38
N GLU A 36 6.31 39.05 -2.18
CA GLU A 36 7.48 38.46 -1.50
C GLU A 36 6.95 37.35 -0.59
N PRO A 37 7.65 36.25 -0.37
CA PRO A 37 7.15 35.17 0.48
C PRO A 37 7.12 35.67 1.92
N THR A 38 5.93 36.04 2.39
CA THR A 38 5.71 36.28 3.81
C THR A 38 5.93 34.94 4.53
N THR A 39 7.00 34.89 5.31
CA THR A 39 7.16 33.89 6.38
C THR A 39 5.86 33.91 7.19
N GLU A 40 5.03 32.86 7.03
CA GLU A 40 3.92 32.61 7.94
C GLU A 40 4.47 32.62 9.35
N LYS A 41 4.05 33.62 10.15
CA LYS A 41 4.27 33.60 11.57
C LYS A 41 3.52 32.39 12.10
N SER A 42 4.23 31.31 12.37
CA SER A 42 3.67 30.19 13.14
C SER A 42 3.00 30.74 14.37
N VAL A 43 1.72 30.45 14.55
CA VAL A 43 1.01 30.74 15.81
C VAL A 43 1.86 30.09 16.92
N PRO A 44 2.31 30.84 17.94
CA PRO A 44 3.16 30.26 18.95
C PRO A 44 2.47 29.05 19.56
N TYR A 45 3.16 27.89 19.62
CA TYR A 45 2.70 26.62 20.18
C TYR A 45 2.04 26.79 21.57
N GLU A 46 2.52 27.75 22.36
CA GLU A 46 1.97 28.15 23.67
C GLU A 46 0.48 28.53 23.62
N ASN A 47 -0.04 29.05 22.52
CA ASN A 47 -1.46 29.41 22.40
C ASN A 47 -2.35 28.21 22.06
N VAL A 48 -1.79 27.12 21.51
CA VAL A 48 -2.51 25.87 21.22
C VAL A 48 -2.61 24.99 22.47
N LEU A 49 -1.75 25.21 23.45
CA LEU A 49 -1.72 24.46 24.72
C LEU A 49 -2.52 25.09 25.86
N LYS A 50 -2.99 26.34 25.71
CA LYS A 50 -3.87 26.96 26.71
C LYS A 50 -5.26 26.38 26.60
N VAL A 51 -5.51 25.31 27.37
CA VAL A 51 -6.90 24.92 27.73
C VAL A 51 -7.37 25.94 28.75
N GLU A 52 -8.11 26.95 28.31
CA GLU A 52 -8.74 27.90 29.22
C GLU A 52 -9.76 27.18 30.10
N GLY A 53 -9.48 27.08 31.40
CA GLY A 53 -10.45 26.65 32.42
C GLY A 53 -10.48 25.16 32.74
N GLY A 54 -9.44 24.40 32.44
CA GLY A 54 -9.39 22.96 32.74
C GLY A 54 -9.25 22.66 34.23
N SER A 55 -10.21 21.94 34.81
CA SER A 55 -9.98 21.11 35.98
C SER A 55 -8.74 20.24 35.70
N GLY A 56 -7.87 20.00 36.69
CA GLY A 56 -6.69 19.12 36.55
C GLY A 56 -7.02 17.72 35.99
N PRO A 57 -6.03 16.83 35.80
CA PRO A 57 -6.25 15.53 35.23
C PRO A 57 -7.33 14.75 35.98
N THR A 58 -8.16 14.00 35.23
CA THR A 58 -9.30 13.27 35.82
C THR A 58 -8.90 12.16 36.78
N LYS A 59 -7.63 11.73 36.72
CA LYS A 59 -7.02 10.74 37.64
C LYS A 59 -5.57 11.11 37.93
N PRO A 60 -5.00 10.67 39.08
CA PRO A 60 -3.58 10.82 39.34
C PRO A 60 -2.73 10.12 38.28
N LEU A 61 -1.57 10.74 37.92
CA LEU A 61 -0.63 10.12 37.01
C LEU A 61 0.11 8.95 37.68
N PRO A 62 0.17 7.76 37.05
CA PRO A 62 1.04 6.70 37.52
C PRO A 62 2.50 7.06 37.28
N LYS A 63 3.42 6.52 38.09
CA LYS A 63 4.86 6.76 37.92
C LYS A 63 5.45 6.04 36.71
N SER A 64 4.85 4.91 36.32
CA SER A 64 5.30 4.10 35.19
C SER A 64 4.15 3.37 34.52
N ALA A 65 4.33 3.02 33.22
CA ALA A 65 3.42 2.20 32.42
C ALA A 65 4.22 1.30 31.47
N GLU A 66 3.65 0.17 31.08
CA GLU A 66 4.18 -0.68 30.00
C GLU A 66 4.06 0.01 28.64
N ALA A 67 2.96 0.75 28.44
CA ALA A 67 2.76 1.58 27.27
C ALA A 67 1.91 2.82 27.61
N VAL A 68 2.20 3.94 26.96
CA VAL A 68 1.42 5.18 27.02
C VAL A 68 0.83 5.45 25.65
N VAL A 69 -0.50 5.40 25.55
CA VAL A 69 -1.26 5.76 24.35
C VAL A 69 -1.66 7.24 24.45
N ILE A 70 -1.33 8.04 23.42
CA ILE A 70 -1.56 9.48 23.42
C ILE A 70 -2.62 9.83 22.38
N GLY A 71 -3.78 10.33 22.85
CA GLY A 71 -4.94 10.68 22.07
C GLY A 71 -6.14 9.78 22.36
N GLY A 72 -7.25 10.38 22.85
CA GLY A 72 -8.49 9.70 23.24
C GLY A 72 -9.54 9.63 22.13
N GLY A 73 -9.14 9.63 20.86
CA GLY A 73 -9.98 9.37 19.71
C GLY A 73 -10.22 7.89 19.48
N SER A 74 -10.85 7.55 18.34
CA SER A 74 -11.19 6.17 17.96
C SER A 74 -9.99 5.22 18.07
N LEU A 75 -8.85 5.55 17.46
CA LEU A 75 -7.68 4.68 17.44
C LEU A 75 -7.05 4.48 18.83
N GLY A 76 -6.96 5.56 19.62
CA GLY A 76 -6.43 5.43 20.98
C GLY A 76 -7.31 4.57 21.87
N CYS A 77 -8.63 4.76 21.83
CA CYS A 77 -9.57 3.94 22.59
C CYS A 77 -9.56 2.48 22.14
N GLN A 78 -9.51 2.21 20.83
CA GLN A 78 -9.37 0.85 20.29
C GLN A 78 -8.04 0.21 20.68
N THR A 79 -6.94 0.96 20.60
CA THR A 79 -5.61 0.43 20.94
C THR A 79 -5.52 0.06 22.42
N VAL A 80 -5.94 0.95 23.34
CA VAL A 80 -5.89 0.67 24.77
C VAL A 80 -6.81 -0.50 25.15
N TYR A 81 -7.99 -0.61 24.52
CA TYR A 81 -8.90 -1.74 24.71
C TYR A 81 -8.23 -3.07 24.31
N HIS A 82 -7.63 -3.13 23.12
CA HIS A 82 -7.01 -4.36 22.62
C HIS A 82 -5.74 -4.72 23.38
N LEU A 83 -4.89 -3.75 23.78
CA LEU A 83 -3.74 -3.99 24.65
C LEU A 83 -4.19 -4.63 25.96
N ALA A 84 -5.18 -4.05 26.64
CA ALA A 84 -5.71 -4.59 27.89
C ALA A 84 -6.38 -5.97 27.70
N LYS A 85 -7.13 -6.18 26.61
CA LYS A 85 -7.76 -7.47 26.25
C LYS A 85 -6.73 -8.55 25.99
N MET A 86 -5.55 -8.21 25.47
CA MET A 86 -4.43 -9.13 25.22
C MET A 86 -3.50 -9.33 26.42
N GLY A 87 -3.82 -8.71 27.57
CA GLY A 87 -3.11 -8.94 28.83
C GLY A 87 -2.09 -7.89 29.22
N MET A 88 -1.84 -6.85 28.42
CA MET A 88 -1.04 -5.70 28.82
C MET A 88 -1.92 -4.72 29.62
N THR A 89 -1.97 -4.89 30.93
CA THR A 89 -2.94 -4.20 31.79
C THR A 89 -2.42 -2.89 32.37
N ASN A 90 -1.09 -2.72 32.52
CA ASN A 90 -0.48 -1.47 32.96
C ASN A 90 -0.29 -0.49 31.79
N VAL A 91 -1.39 -0.14 31.13
CA VAL A 91 -1.44 0.79 29.97
C VAL A 91 -2.14 2.06 30.38
N VAL A 92 -1.58 3.20 29.98
CA VAL A 92 -2.14 4.53 30.25
C VAL A 92 -2.56 5.17 28.92
N LEU A 93 -3.79 5.65 28.84
CA LEU A 93 -4.23 6.55 27.77
C LEU A 93 -4.26 7.97 28.31
N LEU A 94 -3.60 8.89 27.61
CA LEU A 94 -3.61 10.33 27.90
C LEU A 94 -4.38 11.07 26.82
N GLU A 95 -5.41 11.82 27.22
CA GLU A 95 -6.14 12.73 26.33
C GLU A 95 -5.96 14.17 26.83
N ARG A 96 -5.67 15.07 25.88
CA ARG A 96 -5.41 16.49 26.15
C ARG A 96 -6.61 17.21 26.74
N ASP A 97 -7.81 16.90 26.24
CA ASP A 97 -9.09 17.48 26.64
C ASP A 97 -9.97 16.35 27.21
N ARG A 98 -10.99 15.93 26.50
CA ARG A 98 -11.87 14.79 26.82
C ARG A 98 -11.88 13.79 25.68
N LEU A 99 -12.26 12.57 25.98
CA LEU A 99 -12.38 11.54 24.96
C LEU A 99 -13.21 12.05 23.78
N THR A 100 -12.76 11.73 22.57
CA THR A 100 -13.37 12.07 21.28
C THR A 100 -13.34 13.55 20.87
N ALA A 101 -12.78 14.46 21.67
CA ALA A 101 -12.80 15.91 21.41
C ALA A 101 -12.18 16.36 20.08
N GLY A 102 -11.31 15.53 19.47
CA GLY A 102 -10.75 15.77 18.13
C GLY A 102 -11.73 15.43 17.00
N THR A 103 -11.26 14.72 15.98
CA THR A 103 -12.05 14.34 14.78
C THR A 103 -13.19 13.35 15.10
N THR A 104 -13.05 12.52 16.11
CA THR A 104 -13.93 11.36 16.35
C THR A 104 -15.39 11.74 16.62
N TRP A 105 -15.68 12.79 17.42
CA TRP A 105 -17.05 13.14 17.81
C TRP A 105 -17.93 13.59 16.63
N HIS A 106 -17.32 14.16 15.59
CA HIS A 106 -18.05 14.71 14.44
C HIS A 106 -18.08 13.78 13.22
N THR A 107 -17.64 12.53 13.34
CA THR A 107 -17.78 11.55 12.25
C THR A 107 -19.22 11.07 12.12
N ALA A 108 -19.62 10.71 10.90
CA ALA A 108 -20.98 10.21 10.62
C ALA A 108 -21.28 8.83 11.24
N GLY A 109 -20.28 8.12 11.74
CA GLY A 109 -20.41 6.82 12.39
C GLY A 109 -20.78 5.67 11.45
N LEU A 110 -20.48 5.78 10.16
CA LEU A 110 -20.72 4.72 9.18
C LEU A 110 -19.74 3.56 9.37
N LEU A 111 -20.23 2.35 9.23
CA LEU A 111 -19.41 1.12 9.23
C LEU A 111 -19.82 0.22 8.07
N TRP A 112 -18.92 0.08 7.11
CA TRP A 112 -19.07 -0.73 5.92
C TRP A 112 -18.27 -2.04 6.06
N GLN A 113 -18.70 -3.10 5.35
CA GLN A 113 -17.98 -4.37 5.35
C GLN A 113 -17.10 -4.56 4.12
N LEU A 114 -17.42 -3.92 2.99
CA LEU A 114 -16.74 -4.12 1.73
C LEU A 114 -15.87 -2.93 1.33
N ARG A 115 -14.63 -3.22 0.97
CA ARG A 115 -13.62 -2.30 0.43
C ARG A 115 -12.82 -3.03 -0.66
N PRO A 116 -12.16 -2.33 -1.61
CA PRO A 116 -11.37 -2.96 -2.67
C PRO A 116 -9.99 -3.47 -2.18
N SER A 117 -9.99 -4.09 -1.02
CA SER A 117 -8.81 -4.69 -0.37
C SER A 117 -9.25 -5.81 0.56
N ASP A 118 -8.67 -6.98 0.40
CA ASP A 118 -8.93 -8.15 1.25
C ASP A 118 -8.52 -7.90 2.71
N VAL A 119 -7.40 -7.20 2.93
CA VAL A 119 -6.92 -6.81 4.27
C VAL A 119 -7.92 -5.86 4.93
N GLU A 120 -8.40 -4.84 4.20
CA GLU A 120 -9.40 -3.91 4.74
C GLU A 120 -10.71 -4.63 5.10
N VAL A 121 -11.17 -5.56 4.28
CA VAL A 121 -12.37 -6.38 4.59
C VAL A 121 -12.19 -7.14 5.90
N GLU A 122 -11.03 -7.75 6.15
CA GLU A 122 -10.76 -8.44 7.41
C GLU A 122 -10.68 -7.49 8.62
N LEU A 123 -10.08 -6.30 8.45
CA LEU A 123 -10.02 -5.29 9.51
C LEU A 123 -11.42 -4.75 9.85
N LEU A 124 -12.24 -4.48 8.83
CA LEU A 124 -13.63 -4.05 8.98
C LEU A 124 -14.51 -5.10 9.66
N ALA A 125 -14.33 -6.38 9.30
CA ALA A 125 -15.03 -7.48 9.95
C ALA A 125 -14.75 -7.54 11.45
N HIS A 126 -13.49 -7.35 11.87
CA HIS A 126 -13.13 -7.27 13.29
C HIS A 126 -13.74 -6.05 13.97
N THR A 127 -13.66 -4.86 13.34
CA THR A 127 -14.26 -3.64 13.89
C THR A 127 -15.77 -3.83 14.11
N ARG A 128 -16.45 -4.40 13.12
CA ARG A 128 -17.89 -4.67 13.21
C ARG A 128 -18.20 -5.62 14.37
N GLN A 129 -17.46 -6.73 14.51
CA GLN A 129 -17.63 -7.69 15.61
C GLN A 129 -17.49 -7.01 16.98
N VAL A 130 -16.45 -6.19 17.17
CA VAL A 130 -16.23 -5.47 18.43
C VAL A 130 -17.39 -4.53 18.75
N ILE A 131 -17.85 -3.76 17.77
CA ILE A 131 -18.86 -2.70 17.99
C ILE A 131 -20.27 -3.26 18.10
N SER A 132 -20.65 -4.22 17.24
CA SER A 132 -22.02 -4.74 17.19
C SER A 132 -22.31 -5.85 18.21
N HIS A 133 -21.26 -6.38 18.88
CA HIS A 133 -21.42 -7.56 19.72
C HIS A 133 -20.52 -7.56 20.98
N ASP A 134 -19.18 -7.54 20.80
CA ASP A 134 -18.26 -7.80 21.93
C ASP A 134 -18.39 -6.76 23.04
N LEU A 135 -18.45 -5.48 22.71
CA LEU A 135 -18.52 -4.40 23.71
C LEU A 135 -19.78 -4.42 24.54
N GLU A 136 -20.93 -4.69 23.94
CA GLU A 136 -22.20 -4.82 24.66
C GLU A 136 -22.16 -6.01 25.61
N GLN A 137 -21.67 -7.17 25.15
CA GLN A 137 -21.51 -8.36 26.00
C GLN A 137 -20.56 -8.14 27.18
N GLU A 138 -19.44 -7.42 26.95
CA GLU A 138 -18.41 -7.21 27.96
C GLU A 138 -18.77 -6.12 28.98
N THR A 139 -19.56 -5.14 28.60
CA THR A 139 -19.80 -3.95 29.43
C THR A 139 -21.26 -3.74 29.82
N GLY A 140 -22.19 -4.36 29.12
CA GLY A 140 -23.63 -4.07 29.23
C GLY A 140 -24.00 -2.68 28.71
N LEU A 141 -23.14 -2.01 27.95
CA LEU A 141 -23.37 -0.68 27.41
C LEU A 141 -23.53 -0.73 25.88
N GLU A 142 -24.50 0.02 25.39
CA GLU A 142 -24.74 0.16 23.96
C GLU A 142 -23.68 1.04 23.28
N THR A 143 -23.28 0.67 22.06
CA THR A 143 -22.39 1.44 21.19
C THR A 143 -23.16 2.35 20.22
N GLY A 144 -24.51 2.36 20.32
CA GLY A 144 -25.38 3.00 19.35
C GLY A 144 -25.38 2.32 17.98
N TRP A 145 -25.03 1.02 17.91
CA TRP A 145 -25.06 0.26 16.68
C TRP A 145 -26.47 0.07 16.15
N ILE A 146 -26.68 0.47 14.90
CA ILE A 146 -27.94 0.27 14.16
C ILE A 146 -27.60 -0.38 12.83
N GLN A 147 -28.04 -1.61 12.63
CA GLN A 147 -27.88 -2.33 11.36
C GLN A 147 -28.99 -1.94 10.39
N ASN A 148 -28.81 -0.82 9.70
CA ASN A 148 -29.77 -0.26 8.74
C ASN A 148 -29.41 -0.53 7.27
N GLY A 149 -28.33 -1.27 7.01
CA GLY A 149 -27.81 -1.55 5.68
C GLY A 149 -27.04 -0.38 5.07
N GLY A 150 -26.32 -0.66 3.98
CA GLY A 150 -25.55 0.32 3.19
C GLY A 150 -25.94 0.28 1.73
N LEU A 151 -26.22 1.45 1.12
CA LEU A 151 -26.49 1.61 -0.29
C LEU A 151 -25.34 2.38 -0.95
N PHE A 152 -24.61 1.72 -1.84
CA PHE A 152 -23.50 2.29 -2.61
C PHE A 152 -23.98 2.54 -4.04
N ILE A 153 -24.31 3.78 -4.36
CA ILE A 153 -24.93 4.15 -5.64
C ILE A 153 -23.88 4.34 -6.74
N ALA A 154 -24.20 3.89 -7.96
CA ALA A 154 -23.36 4.01 -9.14
C ALA A 154 -24.03 4.87 -10.20
N SER A 155 -23.52 6.10 -10.40
CA SER A 155 -23.98 7.03 -11.45
C SER A 155 -23.24 6.81 -12.80
N ASN A 156 -22.35 5.82 -12.89
CA ASN A 156 -21.70 5.41 -14.13
C ASN A 156 -21.36 3.92 -14.12
N LYS A 157 -21.05 3.39 -15.33
CA LYS A 157 -20.75 1.97 -15.52
C LYS A 157 -19.52 1.52 -14.71
N GLN A 158 -18.46 2.31 -14.71
CA GLN A 158 -17.19 1.94 -14.04
C GLN A 158 -17.38 1.76 -12.52
N ARG A 159 -18.18 2.63 -11.91
CA ARG A 159 -18.53 2.51 -10.49
C ARG A 159 -19.36 1.23 -10.22
N LEU A 160 -20.29 0.89 -11.09
CA LEU A 160 -21.05 -0.35 -10.97
C LEU A 160 -20.16 -1.59 -11.15
N ASP A 161 -19.20 -1.53 -12.08
CA ASP A 161 -18.23 -2.60 -12.29
C ASP A 161 -17.33 -2.79 -11.06
N GLU A 162 -16.88 -1.70 -10.41
CA GLU A 162 -16.18 -1.76 -9.12
C GLU A 162 -17.04 -2.46 -8.06
N TYR A 163 -18.31 -2.10 -7.92
CA TYR A 163 -19.22 -2.72 -6.94
C TYR A 163 -19.45 -4.20 -7.19
N LYS A 164 -19.54 -4.62 -8.44
CA LYS A 164 -19.61 -6.05 -8.78
C LYS A 164 -18.32 -6.80 -8.41
N ARG A 165 -17.15 -6.16 -8.51
CA ARG A 165 -15.89 -6.72 -8.00
C ARG A 165 -15.91 -6.89 -6.50
N LEU A 166 -16.40 -5.87 -5.75
CA LEU A 166 -16.56 -5.96 -4.30
C LEU A 166 -17.52 -7.08 -3.88
N MET A 167 -18.63 -7.25 -4.59
CA MET A 167 -19.57 -8.35 -4.36
C MET A 167 -18.90 -9.72 -4.54
N SER A 168 -18.07 -9.88 -5.57
CA SER A 168 -17.31 -11.11 -5.80
C SER A 168 -16.35 -11.41 -4.63
N LEU A 169 -15.61 -10.42 -4.17
CA LEU A 169 -14.74 -10.53 -2.99
C LEU A 169 -15.57 -10.86 -1.72
N GLY A 170 -16.72 -10.21 -1.56
CA GLY A 170 -17.63 -10.42 -0.42
C GLY A 170 -18.06 -11.88 -0.27
N LYS A 171 -18.27 -12.61 -1.38
CA LYS A 171 -18.62 -14.04 -1.35
C LYS A 171 -17.55 -14.90 -0.67
N VAL A 172 -16.27 -14.55 -0.84
CA VAL A 172 -15.14 -15.24 -0.20
C VAL A 172 -15.14 -15.08 1.31
N TYR A 173 -15.60 -13.92 1.78
CA TYR A 173 -15.66 -13.57 3.22
C TYR A 173 -17.05 -13.80 3.85
N GLY A 174 -17.98 -14.40 3.11
CA GLY A 174 -19.34 -14.64 3.59
C GLY A 174 -20.16 -13.38 3.85
N ILE A 175 -19.81 -12.29 3.18
CA ILE A 175 -20.52 -11.01 3.27
C ILE A 175 -21.67 -11.01 2.25
N GLU A 176 -22.90 -10.94 2.78
CA GLU A 176 -24.11 -10.81 1.97
C GLU A 176 -24.12 -9.45 1.29
N SER A 177 -24.28 -9.44 -0.04
CA SER A 177 -24.35 -8.21 -0.83
C SER A 177 -25.12 -8.45 -2.13
N HIS A 178 -25.84 -7.44 -2.61
CA HIS A 178 -26.72 -7.52 -3.78
C HIS A 178 -26.48 -6.32 -4.70
N VAL A 179 -26.45 -6.55 -6.00
CA VAL A 179 -26.48 -5.48 -7.00
C VAL A 179 -27.94 -5.26 -7.40
N LEU A 180 -28.46 -4.08 -7.05
CA LEU A 180 -29.85 -3.70 -7.28
C LEU A 180 -30.00 -2.83 -8.52
N SER A 181 -31.16 -2.96 -9.21
CA SER A 181 -31.60 -2.01 -10.22
C SER A 181 -31.99 -0.66 -9.61
N PRO A 182 -32.11 0.41 -10.42
CA PRO A 182 -32.61 1.70 -9.93
C PRO A 182 -34.00 1.59 -9.28
N ALA A 183 -34.91 0.76 -9.82
CA ALA A 183 -36.24 0.55 -9.25
C ALA A 183 -36.18 -0.08 -7.85
N GLU A 184 -35.43 -1.18 -7.68
CA GLU A 184 -35.22 -1.82 -6.38
C GLU A 184 -34.54 -0.89 -5.38
N THR A 185 -33.63 -0.01 -5.84
CA THR A 185 -33.00 1.02 -5.02
C THR A 185 -34.03 2.04 -4.52
N LYS A 186 -34.94 2.45 -5.41
CA LYS A 186 -36.06 3.37 -5.07
C LYS A 186 -37.00 2.78 -4.04
N ASP A 187 -37.28 1.48 -4.12
CA ASP A 187 -38.12 0.79 -3.15
C ASP A 187 -37.49 0.78 -1.75
N LEU A 188 -36.16 0.61 -1.64
CA LEU A 188 -35.45 0.67 -0.36
C LEU A 188 -35.27 2.09 0.17
N TYR A 189 -35.16 3.10 -0.70
CA TYR A 189 -34.99 4.49 -0.35
C TYR A 189 -35.90 5.41 -1.17
N PRO A 190 -37.19 5.54 -0.82
CA PRO A 190 -38.19 6.22 -1.62
C PRO A 190 -37.94 7.72 -1.90
N LEU A 191 -37.09 8.38 -1.11
CA LEU A 191 -36.75 9.79 -1.30
C LEU A 191 -35.72 10.01 -2.39
N MET A 192 -34.98 8.96 -2.79
CA MET A 192 -33.86 9.08 -3.72
C MET A 192 -34.35 9.31 -5.16
N ASN A 193 -33.72 10.23 -5.85
CA ASN A 193 -33.78 10.27 -7.32
C ASN A 193 -32.84 9.19 -7.87
N VAL A 194 -33.35 8.31 -8.73
CA VAL A 194 -32.64 7.15 -9.28
C VAL A 194 -32.49 7.20 -10.81
N ASP A 195 -32.90 8.30 -11.46
CA ASP A 195 -33.01 8.40 -12.91
C ASP A 195 -31.63 8.31 -13.64
N ASP A 196 -30.55 8.72 -12.95
CA ASP A 196 -29.19 8.68 -13.45
C ASP A 196 -28.39 7.46 -12.99
N LEU A 197 -29.00 6.53 -12.23
CA LEU A 197 -28.30 5.39 -11.66
C LEU A 197 -28.14 4.24 -12.69
N TYR A 198 -26.95 3.66 -12.71
CA TYR A 198 -26.65 2.37 -13.37
C TYR A 198 -27.02 1.18 -12.47
N GLY A 199 -27.04 1.36 -11.18
CA GLY A 199 -27.38 0.38 -10.17
C GLY A 199 -26.81 0.73 -8.81
N THR A 200 -27.02 -0.14 -7.83
CA THR A 200 -26.60 0.06 -6.44
C THR A 200 -26.08 -1.23 -5.85
N LEU A 201 -24.94 -1.17 -5.13
CA LEU A 201 -24.54 -2.27 -4.26
C LEU A 201 -25.22 -2.10 -2.90
N TYR A 202 -26.03 -3.06 -2.50
CA TYR A 202 -26.68 -3.13 -1.20
C TYR A 202 -25.98 -4.16 -0.31
N VAL A 203 -25.60 -3.74 0.91
CA VAL A 203 -24.98 -4.58 1.92
C VAL A 203 -25.85 -4.57 3.17
N PRO A 204 -26.70 -5.58 3.40
CA PRO A 204 -27.74 -5.57 4.46
C PRO A 204 -27.20 -5.46 5.88
N LYS A 205 -25.97 -5.93 6.11
CA LYS A 205 -25.35 -5.97 7.44
C LYS A 205 -24.40 -4.80 7.73
N ASP A 206 -24.35 -3.81 6.86
CA ASP A 206 -23.74 -2.52 7.15
C ASP A 206 -24.61 -1.72 8.12
N GLY A 207 -24.04 -0.69 8.73
CA GLY A 207 -24.81 0.10 9.68
C GLY A 207 -24.11 1.35 10.15
N THR A 208 -24.67 1.93 11.21
CA THR A 208 -24.16 3.13 11.87
C THR A 208 -23.96 2.88 13.35
N MET A 209 -23.04 3.63 13.96
CA MET A 209 -22.77 3.61 15.39
C MET A 209 -22.73 5.01 15.96
N ASP A 210 -22.78 5.13 17.29
CA ASP A 210 -22.45 6.37 17.98
C ASP A 210 -20.94 6.45 18.22
N PRO A 211 -20.19 7.36 17.56
CA PRO A 211 -18.73 7.45 17.72
C PRO A 211 -18.29 7.75 19.15
N ALA A 212 -18.98 8.66 19.83
CA ALA A 212 -18.64 9.05 21.19
C ALA A 212 -19.04 7.96 22.21
N GLY A 213 -20.22 7.37 22.06
CA GLY A 213 -20.67 6.24 22.86
C GLY A 213 -19.76 5.04 22.72
N THR A 214 -19.38 4.69 21.48
CA THR A 214 -18.41 3.61 21.18
C THR A 214 -17.09 3.82 21.90
N CYS A 215 -16.47 5.00 21.82
CA CYS A 215 -15.19 5.30 22.47
C CYS A 215 -15.29 5.28 24.00
N THR A 216 -16.42 5.75 24.55
CA THR A 216 -16.71 5.67 26.00
C THR A 216 -16.80 4.21 26.44
N THR A 217 -17.49 3.36 25.70
CA THR A 217 -17.65 1.93 26.00
C THR A 217 -16.30 1.21 25.91
N LEU A 218 -15.47 1.48 24.87
CA LEU A 218 -14.11 0.96 24.76
C LEU A 218 -13.22 1.35 25.95
N SER A 219 -13.28 2.62 26.36
CA SER A 219 -12.54 3.14 27.52
C SER A 219 -12.94 2.43 28.82
N ARG A 220 -14.24 2.20 29.03
CA ARG A 220 -14.75 1.45 30.19
C ARG A 220 -14.34 -0.02 30.15
N ALA A 221 -14.42 -0.67 29.01
CA ALA A 221 -13.97 -2.05 28.82
C ALA A 221 -12.46 -2.22 29.10
N ALA A 222 -11.64 -1.27 28.64
CA ALA A 222 -10.21 -1.24 28.90
C ALA A 222 -9.92 -1.01 30.41
N THR A 223 -10.60 -0.05 31.04
CA THR A 223 -10.44 0.27 32.47
C THR A 223 -10.85 -0.90 33.36
N ALA A 224 -11.92 -1.62 33.01
CA ALA A 224 -12.33 -2.84 33.73
C ALA A 224 -11.26 -3.94 33.71
N ARG A 225 -10.32 -3.89 32.73
CA ARG A 225 -9.18 -4.81 32.60
C ARG A 225 -7.87 -4.28 33.20
N GLY A 226 -7.88 -3.11 33.83
CA GLY A 226 -6.74 -2.52 34.53
C GLY A 226 -6.08 -1.34 33.82
N ALA A 227 -6.45 -0.99 32.59
CA ALA A 227 -5.93 0.19 31.92
C ALA A 227 -6.38 1.49 32.63
N THR A 228 -5.55 2.52 32.55
CA THR A 228 -5.84 3.85 33.13
C THR A 228 -6.09 4.85 32.01
N VAL A 229 -7.28 5.46 32.01
CA VAL A 229 -7.65 6.53 31.07
C VAL A 229 -7.67 7.86 31.82
N ILE A 230 -6.92 8.85 31.34
CA ILE A 230 -6.74 10.16 31.97
C ILE A 230 -7.05 11.25 30.95
N GLU A 231 -8.07 12.02 31.21
CA GLU A 231 -8.48 13.20 30.43
C GLU A 231 -7.91 14.49 31.07
N ASN A 232 -7.97 15.60 30.35
CA ASN A 232 -7.39 16.90 30.73
C ASN A 232 -5.90 16.80 31.05
N CYS A 233 -5.16 15.99 30.30
CA CYS A 233 -3.74 15.74 30.53
C CYS A 233 -2.92 15.89 29.24
N PRO A 234 -2.59 17.13 28.84
CA PRO A 234 -1.75 17.39 27.68
C PRO A 234 -0.33 16.83 27.86
N VAL A 235 0.17 16.14 26.84
CA VAL A 235 1.58 15.74 26.75
C VAL A 235 2.40 16.94 26.31
N THR A 236 3.50 17.20 26.97
CA THR A 236 4.40 18.35 26.75
C THR A 236 5.77 17.95 26.22
N GLY A 237 6.13 16.67 26.34
CA GLY A 237 7.42 16.17 25.86
C GLY A 237 7.50 14.64 25.88
N ILE A 238 8.45 14.10 25.12
CA ILE A 238 8.77 12.68 25.10
C ILE A 238 10.28 12.54 25.28
N GLN A 239 10.68 11.86 26.35
CA GLN A 239 12.10 11.61 26.62
C GLN A 239 12.59 10.43 25.78
N VAL A 240 13.68 10.66 25.05
CA VAL A 240 14.37 9.65 24.23
C VAL A 240 15.82 9.57 24.69
N SER A 241 16.38 8.38 24.81
CA SER A 241 17.80 8.18 25.07
C SER A 241 18.43 7.34 23.97
N THR A 242 19.72 7.56 23.72
CA THR A 242 20.52 6.74 22.81
C THR A 242 21.27 5.69 23.63
N ASP A 243 21.19 4.43 23.24
CA ASP A 243 21.95 3.35 23.89
C ASP A 243 23.39 3.26 23.36
N ASP A 244 24.19 2.34 23.91
CA ASP A 244 25.61 2.17 23.59
C ASP A 244 25.83 1.72 22.11
N MET A 245 24.79 1.24 21.46
CA MET A 245 24.79 0.87 20.03
C MET A 245 24.32 2.01 19.12
N GLY A 246 24.08 3.21 19.68
CA GLY A 246 23.59 4.37 18.93
C GLY A 246 22.09 4.33 18.62
N VAL A 247 21.33 3.40 19.20
CA VAL A 247 19.88 3.24 18.95
C VAL A 247 19.09 4.14 19.88
N LYS A 248 18.24 4.99 19.31
CA LYS A 248 17.33 5.84 20.07
C LYS A 248 16.13 5.05 20.58
N ARG A 249 15.80 5.22 21.87
CA ARG A 249 14.68 4.52 22.52
C ARG A 249 13.86 5.45 23.40
N VAL A 250 12.54 5.25 23.39
CA VAL A 250 11.62 5.93 24.33
C VAL A 250 11.98 5.60 25.77
N LYS A 251 11.86 6.59 26.67
CA LYS A 251 12.08 6.46 28.11
C LYS A 251 10.91 6.94 28.97
N ALA A 252 10.30 8.07 28.61
CA ALA A 252 9.23 8.64 29.41
C ALA A 252 8.37 9.61 28.58
N VAL A 253 7.16 9.85 29.08
CA VAL A 253 6.23 10.89 28.60
C VAL A 253 6.13 11.98 29.67
N GLU A 254 6.30 13.23 29.27
CA GLU A 254 6.19 14.42 30.11
C GLU A 254 4.83 15.08 29.94
N THR A 255 4.27 15.54 31.04
CA THR A 255 3.02 16.32 31.09
C THR A 255 3.18 17.48 32.06
N PHE A 256 2.25 18.45 32.07
CA PHE A 256 2.23 19.51 33.10
C PHE A 256 2.02 18.98 34.51
N HIS A 257 1.59 17.74 34.69
CA HIS A 257 1.24 17.12 35.97
C HIS A 257 2.25 16.09 36.44
N GLY A 258 3.33 15.89 35.69
CA GLY A 258 4.40 14.95 36.01
C GLY A 258 4.85 14.11 34.82
N THR A 259 5.72 13.14 35.11
CA THR A 259 6.37 12.29 34.12
C THR A 259 5.99 10.84 34.35
N ILE A 260 5.67 10.10 33.27
CA ILE A 260 5.38 8.66 33.28
C ILE A 260 6.54 7.94 32.60
N GLN A 261 7.25 7.08 33.34
CA GLN A 261 8.29 6.22 32.77
C GLN A 261 7.64 5.12 31.93
N THR A 262 8.08 4.97 30.67
CA THR A 262 7.53 3.96 29.76
C THR A 262 8.52 3.61 28.65
N PRO A 263 8.64 2.32 28.27
CA PRO A 263 9.42 1.92 27.09
C PRO A 263 8.64 2.08 25.77
N VAL A 264 7.31 2.30 25.83
CA VAL A 264 6.44 2.34 24.65
C VAL A 264 5.52 3.55 24.68
N VAL A 265 5.57 4.33 23.60
CA VAL A 265 4.62 5.42 23.30
C VAL A 265 3.86 5.09 22.04
N VAL A 266 2.54 5.29 22.04
CA VAL A 266 1.68 5.10 20.89
C VAL A 266 1.03 6.44 20.51
N ASN A 267 1.41 6.99 19.38
CA ASN A 267 0.92 8.25 18.86
C ASN A 267 -0.41 8.06 18.11
N CYS A 268 -1.52 8.28 18.79
CA CYS A 268 -2.88 8.27 18.25
C CYS A 268 -3.50 9.69 18.21
N ALA A 269 -2.66 10.72 18.06
CA ALA A 269 -3.05 12.12 18.20
C ALA A 269 -3.71 12.74 16.95
N GLY A 270 -4.19 11.92 15.99
CA GLY A 270 -4.93 12.38 14.80
C GLY A 270 -4.14 13.43 14.01
N VAL A 271 -4.76 14.59 13.75
CA VAL A 271 -4.12 15.69 13.01
C VAL A 271 -2.93 16.33 13.76
N TRP A 272 -2.82 16.14 15.06
CA TRP A 272 -1.70 16.62 15.88
C TRP A 272 -0.54 15.62 15.96
N ALA A 273 -0.64 14.48 15.28
CA ALA A 273 0.37 13.42 15.36
C ALA A 273 1.76 13.87 14.88
N THR A 274 1.84 14.78 13.91
CA THR A 274 3.11 15.38 13.44
C THR A 274 3.82 16.11 14.58
N LYS A 275 3.09 16.96 15.33
CA LYS A 275 3.66 17.69 16.48
C LYS A 275 4.13 16.79 17.61
N LEU A 276 3.37 15.72 17.87
CA LEU A 276 3.76 14.72 18.85
C LEU A 276 5.01 13.93 18.40
N GLY A 277 5.11 13.60 17.11
CA GLY A 277 6.30 12.99 16.53
C GLY A 277 7.55 13.87 16.66
N GLU A 278 7.42 15.18 16.40
CA GLU A 278 8.51 16.16 16.55
C GLU A 278 9.11 16.15 17.97
N MET A 279 8.31 15.93 19.04
CA MET A 279 8.80 15.85 20.43
C MET A 279 9.78 14.69 20.64
N ALA A 280 9.70 13.63 19.84
CA ALA A 280 10.58 12.46 19.90
C ALA A 280 11.61 12.44 18.74
N GLY A 281 11.58 13.40 17.82
CA GLY A 281 12.40 13.40 16.62
C GLY A 281 11.93 12.38 15.56
N VAL A 282 10.63 12.08 15.51
CA VAL A 282 9.99 11.18 14.56
C VAL A 282 9.25 11.98 13.49
N LYS A 283 9.42 11.61 12.23
CA LYS A 283 8.70 12.21 11.08
C LYS A 283 7.36 11.54 10.87
N VAL A 284 6.28 12.32 10.86
CA VAL A 284 4.91 11.83 10.62
C VAL A 284 4.32 12.57 9.42
N PRO A 285 4.37 11.97 8.20
CA PRO A 285 4.01 12.65 6.96
C PRO A 285 2.48 12.66 6.74
N LEU A 286 1.79 13.57 7.41
CA LEU A 286 0.36 13.79 7.22
C LEU A 286 0.04 15.29 7.21
N ILE A 287 -1.11 15.64 6.66
CA ILE A 287 -1.68 16.98 6.73
C ILE A 287 -3.10 16.96 7.27
N ALA A 288 -3.50 18.09 7.86
CA ALA A 288 -4.88 18.33 8.26
C ALA A 288 -5.66 18.94 7.10
N MET A 289 -6.83 18.37 6.81
CA MET A 289 -7.79 18.89 5.83
C MET A 289 -9.09 19.22 6.53
N HIS A 290 -9.78 20.26 6.07
CA HIS A 290 -11.14 20.55 6.54
C HIS A 290 -12.11 19.53 5.93
N HIS A 291 -12.89 18.90 6.78
CA HIS A 291 -13.98 18.03 6.37
C HIS A 291 -15.28 18.56 6.96
N ALA A 292 -16.28 18.68 6.11
CA ALA A 292 -17.54 19.34 6.48
C ALA A 292 -18.77 18.50 6.11
N TYR A 293 -19.82 18.64 6.92
CA TYR A 293 -21.15 18.17 6.59
C TYR A 293 -22.21 19.10 7.21
N VAL A 294 -23.43 18.97 6.73
CA VAL A 294 -24.61 19.66 7.31
C VAL A 294 -25.57 18.65 7.90
N VAL A 295 -26.26 19.08 8.96
CA VAL A 295 -27.41 18.39 9.51
C VAL A 295 -28.63 19.18 9.08
N THR A 296 -29.54 18.57 8.36
CA THR A 296 -30.77 19.21 7.91
C THR A 296 -31.81 19.26 9.03
N GLU A 297 -32.80 20.16 8.91
CA GLU A 297 -34.03 20.05 9.65
C GLU A 297 -34.73 18.72 9.31
N ARG A 298 -35.70 18.37 10.08
CA ARG A 298 -36.45 17.12 9.91
C ARG A 298 -37.23 17.15 8.60
N ILE A 299 -37.06 16.16 7.77
CA ILE A 299 -37.89 15.92 6.58
C ILE A 299 -39.22 15.34 7.08
N GLU A 300 -40.33 15.94 6.68
CA GLU A 300 -41.64 15.50 7.08
C GLU A 300 -41.92 14.03 6.71
N GLY A 301 -42.44 13.25 7.66
CA GLY A 301 -42.70 11.82 7.47
C GLY A 301 -41.53 10.89 7.79
N ILE A 302 -40.33 11.43 8.12
CA ILE A 302 -39.13 10.63 8.48
C ILE A 302 -38.90 10.70 9.99
N GLN A 303 -38.66 9.54 10.61
CA GLN A 303 -38.21 9.45 12.02
C GLN A 303 -36.70 9.46 12.10
N VAL A 304 -36.13 10.43 12.83
CA VAL A 304 -34.70 10.55 13.07
C VAL A 304 -34.42 10.77 14.55
N SER A 305 -33.35 10.18 15.09
CA SER A 305 -32.85 10.45 16.43
C SER A 305 -32.14 11.81 16.48
N ASP A 306 -32.46 12.63 17.49
CA ASP A 306 -31.84 13.95 17.67
C ASP A 306 -30.37 13.80 18.12
N LYS A 307 -29.42 14.23 17.27
CA LYS A 307 -28.02 14.45 17.67
C LYS A 307 -27.69 15.94 17.52
N PHE A 308 -27.10 16.53 18.57
CA PHE A 308 -26.57 17.90 18.52
C PHE A 308 -25.12 17.85 18.01
N ALA A 309 -24.76 18.74 17.07
CA ALA A 309 -23.41 18.93 16.56
C ALA A 309 -22.98 20.40 16.69
N PHE A 310 -21.72 20.63 17.06
CA PHE A 310 -21.10 21.95 17.09
C PHE A 310 -20.00 21.99 16.04
N SER A 311 -19.83 23.10 15.32
CA SER A 311 -18.75 23.31 14.36
C SER A 311 -17.46 23.79 15.07
N LEU A 312 -16.31 23.27 14.65
CA LEU A 312 -14.99 23.72 15.10
C LEU A 312 -14.46 24.88 14.24
N PHE A 313 -14.91 24.97 13.00
CA PHE A 313 -14.53 26.01 12.02
C PHE A 313 -15.75 26.53 11.28
N ASP A 314 -15.65 27.72 10.72
CA ASP A 314 -16.67 28.24 9.82
C ASP A 314 -16.66 27.44 8.51
N LEU A 315 -17.87 27.20 7.96
CA LEU A 315 -18.05 26.51 6.69
C LEU A 315 -17.79 27.46 5.54
N ASP A 316 -16.95 27.03 4.60
CA ASP A 316 -16.78 27.71 3.31
C ASP A 316 -17.98 27.40 2.41
N TRP A 317 -18.96 28.30 2.39
CA TRP A 317 -20.20 28.13 1.65
C TRP A 317 -20.00 28.10 0.13
N ASP A 318 -19.02 28.84 -0.41
CA ASP A 318 -18.78 28.88 -1.85
C ASP A 318 -18.30 27.52 -2.37
N VAL A 319 -17.45 26.84 -1.58
CA VAL A 319 -17.01 25.46 -1.87
C VAL A 319 -18.12 24.45 -1.59
N PHE A 320 -18.87 24.61 -0.49
CA PHE A 320 -19.82 23.61 -0.04
C PHE A 320 -21.15 23.60 -0.83
N MET A 321 -21.53 24.72 -1.48
CA MET A 321 -22.78 24.82 -2.27
C MET A 321 -22.86 23.77 -3.39
N GLN A 322 -21.78 23.41 -4.02
CA GLN A 322 -21.75 22.37 -5.06
C GLN A 322 -22.18 21.00 -4.52
N HIS A 323 -21.84 20.71 -3.26
CA HIS A 323 -22.25 19.47 -2.58
C HIS A 323 -23.74 19.51 -2.19
N ILE A 324 -24.25 20.66 -1.78
CA ILE A 324 -25.67 20.85 -1.50
C ILE A 324 -26.51 20.65 -2.77
N GLU A 325 -26.12 21.23 -3.89
CA GLU A 325 -26.78 21.04 -5.19
C GLU A 325 -26.80 19.56 -5.59
N GLY A 326 -25.68 18.86 -5.44
CA GLY A 326 -25.59 17.43 -5.66
C GLY A 326 -26.52 16.63 -4.73
N ALA A 327 -26.61 17.00 -3.46
CA ALA A 327 -27.48 16.36 -2.48
C ALA A 327 -28.97 16.59 -2.82
N ILE A 328 -29.38 17.81 -3.21
CA ILE A 328 -30.73 18.12 -3.65
C ILE A 328 -31.11 17.33 -4.91
N ASN A 329 -30.20 17.27 -5.89
CA ASN A 329 -30.42 16.43 -7.08
C ASN A 329 -30.66 14.97 -6.74
N ARG A 330 -29.96 14.43 -5.75
CA ARG A 330 -30.08 13.05 -5.29
C ARG A 330 -31.30 12.82 -4.41
N VAL A 331 -31.62 13.75 -3.54
CA VAL A 331 -32.76 13.71 -2.61
C VAL A 331 -33.56 15.01 -2.73
N PRO A 332 -34.50 15.14 -3.71
CA PRO A 332 -35.19 16.40 -4.00
C PRO A 332 -35.91 17.02 -2.82
N ALA A 333 -36.36 16.25 -1.82
CA ALA A 333 -36.98 16.75 -0.60
C ALA A 333 -36.10 17.73 0.20
N LEU A 334 -34.76 17.67 -0.01
CA LEU A 334 -33.80 18.59 0.62
C LEU A 334 -33.93 20.05 0.14
N GLU A 335 -34.47 20.29 -1.04
CA GLU A 335 -34.71 21.65 -1.55
C GLU A 335 -35.64 22.48 -0.63
N GLN A 336 -36.57 21.80 0.00
CA GLN A 336 -37.55 22.41 0.93
C GLN A 336 -37.18 22.24 2.40
N THR A 337 -36.00 21.65 2.67
CA THR A 337 -35.58 21.33 4.04
C THR A 337 -34.52 22.32 4.51
N GLY A 338 -34.72 22.93 5.69
CA GLY A 338 -33.75 23.84 6.30
C GLY A 338 -32.49 23.13 6.77
N ILE A 339 -31.44 23.91 7.02
CA ILE A 339 -30.19 23.42 7.65
C ILE A 339 -30.28 23.69 9.16
N LYS A 340 -30.29 22.64 9.98
CA LYS A 340 -30.28 22.70 11.43
C LYS A 340 -28.94 23.12 12.01
N SER A 341 -27.84 22.53 11.47
CA SER A 341 -26.48 22.84 11.89
C SER A 341 -25.46 22.47 10.81
N THR A 342 -24.30 23.08 10.91
CA THR A 342 -23.13 22.75 10.12
C THR A 342 -22.07 22.15 11.01
N VAL A 343 -21.27 21.24 10.47
CA VAL A 343 -20.09 20.69 11.14
C VAL A 343 -18.90 20.81 10.19
N CYS A 344 -17.83 21.46 10.64
CA CYS A 344 -16.56 21.51 9.95
C CYS A 344 -15.45 21.24 10.96
N GLY A 345 -14.63 20.24 10.69
CA GLY A 345 -13.56 19.81 11.59
C GLY A 345 -12.33 19.32 10.84
N PRO A 346 -11.18 19.20 11.52
CA PRO A 346 -9.96 18.73 10.89
C PRO A 346 -9.93 17.20 10.80
N GLU A 347 -9.53 16.69 9.63
CA GLU A 347 -9.21 15.29 9.42
C GLU A 347 -7.79 15.11 8.90
N SER A 348 -7.16 13.97 9.22
CA SER A 348 -5.77 13.69 8.83
C SER A 348 -5.72 12.88 7.52
N PHE A 349 -4.95 13.39 6.56
CA PHE A 349 -4.69 12.76 5.27
C PHE A 349 -3.21 12.49 5.05
N THR A 350 -2.92 11.38 4.38
CA THR A 350 -1.60 10.88 4.06
C THR A 350 -1.35 10.91 2.55
N ALA A 351 -0.09 10.82 2.16
CA ALA A 351 0.31 10.96 0.76
C ALA A 351 -0.15 9.82 -0.17
N ASP A 352 -0.45 8.64 0.37
CA ASP A 352 -0.88 7.45 -0.38
C ASP A 352 -2.27 6.93 0.02
N HIS A 353 -3.04 7.73 0.73
CA HIS A 353 -4.37 7.37 1.22
C HIS A 353 -4.41 6.13 2.14
N LYS A 354 -3.29 5.78 2.78
CA LYS A 354 -3.19 4.67 3.73
C LYS A 354 -2.81 5.19 5.11
N PRO A 355 -3.35 4.63 6.21
CA PRO A 355 -2.94 4.97 7.57
C PRO A 355 -1.44 4.88 7.80
N LEU A 356 -0.97 5.56 8.84
CA LEU A 356 0.40 5.47 9.36
C LEU A 356 0.37 4.67 10.65
N MET A 357 0.95 3.47 10.62
CA MET A 357 0.96 2.54 11.75
C MET A 357 2.33 1.91 11.95
N GLY A 358 2.51 1.29 13.12
CA GLY A 358 3.71 0.53 13.46
C GLY A 358 4.81 1.34 14.11
N GLU A 359 5.95 0.71 14.34
CA GLU A 359 7.10 1.31 15.03
C GLU A 359 7.85 2.27 14.08
N ALA A 360 8.11 3.49 14.56
CA ALA A 360 8.85 4.49 13.80
C ALA A 360 10.31 4.06 13.56
N PRO A 361 10.87 4.29 12.36
CA PRO A 361 12.25 3.87 12.06
C PRO A 361 13.32 4.67 12.81
N GLU A 362 12.98 5.87 13.31
CA GLU A 362 13.91 6.77 14.00
C GLU A 362 14.08 6.45 15.49
N VAL A 363 13.01 5.94 16.15
CA VAL A 363 12.98 5.76 17.62
C VAL A 363 12.27 4.46 17.98
N ARG A 364 12.99 3.51 18.56
CA ARG A 364 12.45 2.26 19.07
C ARG A 364 11.49 2.51 20.25
N GLY A 365 10.38 1.78 20.25
CA GLY A 365 9.31 1.95 21.24
C GLY A 365 8.35 3.10 20.93
N PHE A 366 8.55 3.86 19.83
CA PHE A 366 7.61 4.88 19.38
C PHE A 366 6.74 4.32 18.26
N PHE A 367 5.46 4.09 18.55
CA PHE A 367 4.48 3.54 17.61
C PHE A 367 3.52 4.60 17.10
N LEU A 368 3.02 4.43 15.88
CA LEU A 368 2.04 5.29 15.22
C LEU A 368 0.69 4.56 15.08
N GLY A 369 -0.39 5.31 15.20
CA GLY A 369 -1.77 4.92 14.89
C GLY A 369 -2.57 6.15 14.48
N CYS A 370 -2.24 6.73 13.29
CA CYS A 370 -2.79 8.01 12.84
C CYS A 370 -2.95 8.08 11.32
N GLY A 371 -3.45 9.19 10.76
CA GLY A 371 -3.56 9.39 9.33
C GLY A 371 -4.62 8.52 8.64
N PHE A 372 -5.81 8.42 9.19
CA PHE A 372 -6.82 7.43 8.76
C PHE A 372 -7.70 7.86 7.58
N ASN A 373 -7.47 9.03 6.97
CA ASN A 373 -8.15 9.43 5.72
C ASN A 373 -9.68 9.20 5.76
N SER A 374 -10.37 9.78 6.74
CA SER A 374 -11.83 9.63 7.01
C SER A 374 -12.29 8.22 7.44
N ALA A 375 -11.41 7.22 7.55
CA ALA A 375 -11.79 5.84 7.86
C ALA A 375 -11.53 5.42 9.33
N GLY A 376 -11.23 6.38 10.23
CA GLY A 376 -10.79 6.09 11.61
C GLY A 376 -11.78 5.32 12.48
N MET A 377 -13.09 5.50 12.29
CA MET A 377 -14.09 4.71 13.03
C MET A 377 -14.23 3.31 12.45
N MET A 378 -14.35 3.18 11.13
CA MET A 378 -14.60 1.88 10.50
C MET A 378 -13.38 0.94 10.55
N LEU A 379 -12.17 1.44 10.38
CA LEU A 379 -10.95 0.64 10.46
C LEU A 379 -10.39 0.51 11.89
N GLY A 380 -10.84 1.37 12.80
CA GLY A 380 -10.25 1.54 14.13
C GLY A 380 -10.15 0.26 14.94
N GLY A 381 -11.17 -0.60 14.94
CA GLY A 381 -11.18 -1.87 15.68
C GLY A 381 -10.13 -2.86 15.17
N GLY A 382 -10.11 -3.09 13.85
CA GLY A 382 -9.13 -3.97 13.23
C GLY A 382 -7.70 -3.44 13.36
N CYS A 383 -7.50 -2.16 13.07
CA CYS A 383 -6.20 -1.50 13.19
C CYS A 383 -5.71 -1.41 14.64
N GLY A 384 -6.58 -1.11 15.59
CA GLY A 384 -6.24 -1.11 17.02
C GLY A 384 -5.81 -2.49 17.52
N ARG A 385 -6.46 -3.57 17.05
CA ARG A 385 -6.06 -4.94 17.32
C ARG A 385 -4.68 -5.27 16.74
N GLU A 386 -4.46 -4.95 15.47
CA GLU A 386 -3.17 -5.22 14.82
C GLU A 386 -2.03 -4.40 15.44
N LEU A 387 -2.29 -3.16 15.85
CA LEU A 387 -1.32 -2.32 16.55
C LEU A 387 -0.98 -2.89 17.94
N ALA A 388 -1.98 -3.39 18.69
CA ALA A 388 -1.75 -4.07 19.95
C ALA A 388 -0.92 -5.36 19.78
N HIS A 389 -1.21 -6.17 18.76
CA HIS A 389 -0.37 -7.32 18.38
C HIS A 389 1.07 -6.91 18.06
N TRP A 390 1.24 -5.81 17.33
CA TRP A 390 2.56 -5.31 16.96
C TRP A 390 3.38 -4.92 18.19
N ILE A 391 2.77 -4.19 19.12
CA ILE A 391 3.41 -3.76 20.36
C ILE A 391 3.80 -4.96 21.24
N ILE A 392 2.90 -5.92 21.43
CA ILE A 392 3.11 -7.06 22.33
C ILE A 392 4.05 -8.11 21.73
N HIS A 393 3.90 -8.40 20.44
CA HIS A 393 4.59 -9.51 19.77
C HIS A 393 5.67 -9.08 18.77
N GLY A 394 5.91 -7.77 18.62
CA GLY A 394 6.90 -7.18 17.70
C GLY A 394 6.45 -7.18 16.23
N ARG A 395 5.28 -7.76 15.91
CA ARG A 395 4.70 -7.81 14.56
C ARG A 395 3.17 -7.87 14.60
N PRO A 396 2.46 -7.30 13.61
CA PRO A 396 1.02 -7.51 13.46
C PRO A 396 0.72 -8.96 13.05
N GLU A 397 -0.55 -9.35 13.19
CA GLU A 397 -0.99 -10.69 12.77
C GLU A 397 -1.27 -10.75 11.26
N LYS A 398 -1.87 -9.68 10.74
CA LYS A 398 -2.25 -9.53 9.33
C LYS A 398 -1.17 -8.82 8.52
N ASP A 399 -1.34 -8.80 7.20
CA ASP A 399 -0.53 -7.96 6.34
C ASP A 399 -0.84 -6.47 6.57
N MET A 400 0.03 -5.81 7.31
CA MET A 400 -0.07 -4.37 7.60
C MET A 400 0.99 -3.56 6.85
N TYR A 401 1.68 -4.14 5.84
CA TYR A 401 2.71 -3.44 5.07
C TYR A 401 2.22 -2.11 4.49
N GLY A 402 1.03 -2.10 3.87
CA GLY A 402 0.46 -0.88 3.29
C GLY A 402 0.17 0.23 4.30
N TYR A 403 0.19 -0.07 5.62
CA TYR A 403 -0.02 0.87 6.72
C TYR A 403 1.26 1.17 7.51
N ASP A 404 2.31 0.35 7.33
CA ASP A 404 3.59 0.50 8.03
C ASP A 404 4.27 1.81 7.62
N ILE A 405 4.59 2.67 8.60
CA ILE A 405 5.29 3.95 8.35
C ILE A 405 6.64 3.74 7.64
N ARG A 406 7.29 2.60 7.86
CA ARG A 406 8.58 2.24 7.27
C ARG A 406 8.52 1.97 5.75
N ARG A 407 7.31 2.04 5.13
CA ARG A 407 7.16 1.99 3.67
C ARG A 407 7.71 3.23 2.96
N PHE A 408 7.78 4.36 3.64
CA PHE A 408 8.25 5.62 3.07
C PHE A 408 9.76 5.81 3.25
N HIS A 409 10.42 6.15 2.16
CA HIS A 409 11.81 6.57 2.19
C HIS A 409 11.95 7.96 2.84
N HIS A 410 13.04 8.19 3.59
CA HIS A 410 13.26 9.44 4.31
C HIS A 410 13.26 10.67 3.40
N SER A 411 13.74 10.58 2.15
CA SER A 411 13.69 11.70 1.20
C SER A 411 12.27 12.17 0.86
N LEU A 412 11.26 11.34 1.05
CA LEU A 412 9.85 11.68 0.88
C LEU A 412 9.28 12.28 2.16
N THR A 413 9.56 11.67 3.32
CA THR A 413 9.05 12.16 4.62
C THR A 413 9.68 13.47 5.06
N ASP A 414 10.85 13.81 4.52
CA ASP A 414 11.52 15.11 4.73
C ASP A 414 11.07 16.19 3.72
N ASN A 415 10.28 15.84 2.71
CA ASN A 415 9.84 16.75 1.66
C ASN A 415 8.41 17.26 1.89
N ASN A 416 8.29 18.47 2.46
CA ASN A 416 7.00 19.09 2.75
C ASN A 416 6.15 19.34 1.48
N LYS A 417 6.77 19.60 0.32
CA LYS A 417 6.03 19.75 -0.96
C LYS A 417 5.36 18.43 -1.33
N TRP A 418 6.11 17.32 -1.30
CA TRP A 418 5.57 15.99 -1.60
C TRP A 418 4.43 15.61 -0.64
N ILE A 419 4.63 15.78 0.67
CA ILE A 419 3.61 15.45 1.69
C ILE A 419 2.33 16.23 1.38
N ARG A 420 2.43 17.55 1.16
CA ARG A 420 1.28 18.41 0.92
C ARG A 420 0.54 18.06 -0.37
N GLU A 421 1.25 18.02 -1.51
CA GLU A 421 0.62 17.85 -2.81
C GLU A 421 0.03 16.46 -2.99
N ARG A 422 0.73 15.40 -2.50
CA ARG A 422 0.22 14.03 -2.52
C ARG A 422 -0.97 13.82 -1.60
N SER A 423 -0.95 14.39 -0.40
CA SER A 423 -2.09 14.30 0.50
C SER A 423 -3.30 15.07 -0.03
N HIS A 424 -3.09 16.17 -0.78
CA HIS A 424 -4.15 16.86 -1.51
C HIS A 424 -4.78 15.99 -2.60
N GLU A 425 -3.95 15.32 -3.41
CA GLU A 425 -4.44 14.36 -4.40
C GLU A 425 -5.20 13.21 -3.74
N SER A 426 -4.66 12.68 -2.65
CA SER A 426 -5.29 11.64 -1.84
C SER A 426 -6.68 12.07 -1.34
N TYR A 427 -6.81 13.29 -0.84
CA TYR A 427 -8.09 13.87 -0.43
C TYR A 427 -9.08 13.99 -1.61
N ALA A 428 -8.62 14.53 -2.74
CA ALA A 428 -9.44 14.72 -3.93
C ALA A 428 -9.94 13.37 -4.51
N LYS A 429 -9.15 12.30 -4.36
CA LYS A 429 -9.47 10.95 -4.82
C LYS A 429 -10.19 10.08 -3.77
N ASN A 430 -10.52 10.59 -2.58
CA ASN A 430 -11.07 9.80 -1.46
C ASN A 430 -12.28 8.93 -1.83
N TYR A 431 -13.13 9.40 -2.72
CA TYR A 431 -14.32 8.68 -3.20
C TYR A 431 -14.24 8.29 -4.69
N SER A 432 -13.07 8.36 -5.30
CA SER A 432 -12.88 7.97 -6.70
C SER A 432 -12.98 6.46 -6.89
N VAL A 433 -13.25 6.01 -8.13
CA VAL A 433 -13.16 4.59 -8.49
C VAL A 433 -11.70 4.16 -8.38
N VAL A 434 -11.45 3.02 -7.74
CA VAL A 434 -10.10 2.46 -7.61
C VAL A 434 -9.83 1.55 -8.81
N PHE A 435 -9.10 2.07 -9.79
CA PHE A 435 -8.69 1.30 -10.96
C PHE A 435 -7.42 0.49 -10.71
N PRO A 436 -7.23 -0.64 -11.40
CA PRO A 436 -6.07 -1.53 -11.16
C PRO A 436 -4.71 -0.86 -11.38
N PHE A 437 -4.62 0.12 -12.27
CA PHE A 437 -3.37 0.78 -12.67
C PHE A 437 -3.43 2.31 -12.50
N ASP A 438 -4.22 2.78 -11.52
CA ASP A 438 -4.26 4.22 -11.19
C ASP A 438 -2.88 4.67 -10.68
N GLU A 439 -2.42 5.81 -11.20
CA GLU A 439 -1.13 6.41 -10.85
C GLU A 439 -1.35 7.81 -10.28
N PRO A 440 -0.50 8.25 -9.33
CA PRO A 440 -0.56 9.60 -8.84
C PRO A 440 -0.09 10.60 -9.91
N LEU A 441 -0.65 11.81 -9.88
CA LEU A 441 -0.29 12.92 -10.75
C LEU A 441 0.62 13.95 -10.06
N ALA A 442 0.38 14.19 -8.76
CA ALA A 442 1.11 15.20 -8.00
C ALA A 442 2.50 14.72 -7.56
N SER A 443 3.42 15.65 -7.45
CA SER A 443 4.78 15.44 -6.92
C SER A 443 5.45 14.20 -7.51
N ARG A 444 5.46 14.10 -8.81
CA ARG A 444 6.20 13.09 -9.59
C ARG A 444 7.67 13.47 -9.69
N ASN A 445 8.48 12.61 -10.24
CA ASN A 445 9.94 12.80 -10.45
C ASN A 445 10.73 13.03 -9.15
N MET A 446 10.26 12.47 -8.03
CA MET A 446 10.94 12.62 -6.73
C MET A 446 12.26 11.86 -6.68
N ARG A 447 12.29 10.66 -7.28
CA ARG A 447 13.48 9.81 -7.39
C ARG A 447 13.55 9.29 -8.82
N THR A 448 14.60 9.67 -9.53
CA THR A 448 14.87 9.28 -10.92
C THR A 448 16.24 8.62 -11.01
N ASP A 449 16.35 7.64 -11.88
CA ASP A 449 17.59 6.97 -12.17
C ASP A 449 18.37 7.60 -13.36
N PRO A 450 19.59 7.17 -13.67
CA PRO A 450 20.39 7.73 -14.77
C PRO A 450 19.78 7.57 -16.16
N PHE A 451 18.86 6.62 -16.37
CA PHE A 451 18.23 6.35 -17.67
C PHE A 451 16.95 7.14 -17.90
N HIS A 452 16.39 7.74 -16.85
CA HIS A 452 15.08 8.39 -16.88
C HIS A 452 14.90 9.37 -18.06
N LYS A 453 15.89 10.22 -18.30
CA LYS A 453 15.83 11.22 -19.39
C LYS A 453 15.78 10.54 -20.77
N ILE A 454 16.68 9.62 -21.07
CA ILE A 454 16.75 8.95 -22.36
C ILE A 454 15.51 8.08 -22.60
N LEU A 455 15.01 7.43 -21.57
CA LEU A 455 13.78 6.62 -21.67
C LEU A 455 12.54 7.51 -21.87
N THR A 456 12.47 8.69 -21.23
CA THR A 456 11.41 9.69 -21.49
C THR A 456 11.41 10.10 -22.96
N GLU A 457 12.57 10.41 -23.54
CA GLU A 457 12.72 10.79 -24.95
C GLU A 457 12.29 9.67 -25.90
N GLN A 458 12.39 8.41 -25.46
CA GLN A 458 11.97 7.21 -26.20
C GLN A 458 10.49 6.81 -25.97
N GLY A 459 9.71 7.65 -25.30
CA GLY A 459 8.28 7.44 -25.11
C GLY A 459 7.92 6.60 -23.89
N CYS A 460 8.83 6.43 -22.92
CA CYS A 460 8.50 5.73 -21.67
C CYS A 460 7.36 6.41 -20.92
N VAL A 461 6.35 5.64 -20.53
CA VAL A 461 5.29 6.01 -19.60
C VAL A 461 5.65 5.42 -18.24
N PHE A 462 6.02 6.29 -17.31
CA PHE A 462 6.49 5.87 -16.00
C PHE A 462 5.35 5.57 -15.02
N GLN A 463 5.59 4.60 -14.16
CA GLN A 463 4.78 4.30 -12.98
C GLN A 463 5.56 4.69 -11.73
N GLU A 464 4.93 5.41 -10.81
CA GLU A 464 5.59 5.81 -9.57
C GLU A 464 5.41 4.75 -8.47
N ARG A 465 6.51 4.42 -7.77
CA ARG A 465 6.47 3.58 -6.55
C ARG A 465 7.46 4.12 -5.51
N HIS A 466 6.93 4.59 -4.39
CA HIS A 466 7.73 5.13 -3.27
C HIS A 466 8.74 6.20 -3.71
N GLY A 467 8.28 7.11 -4.56
CA GLY A 467 9.06 8.20 -5.13
C GLY A 467 9.84 7.84 -6.41
N TRP A 468 10.14 6.58 -6.67
CA TRP A 468 10.81 6.15 -7.87
C TRP A 468 9.91 6.18 -9.10
N GLU A 469 10.41 6.80 -10.17
CA GLU A 469 9.84 6.70 -11.51
C GLU A 469 10.39 5.43 -12.19
N ARG A 470 9.57 4.37 -12.30
CA ARG A 470 9.96 3.14 -12.97
C ARG A 470 9.28 3.01 -14.34
N PRO A 471 9.97 2.52 -15.39
CA PRO A 471 9.34 2.32 -16.70
C PRO A 471 8.12 1.40 -16.62
N GLY A 472 6.95 1.90 -17.03
CA GLY A 472 5.72 1.13 -17.09
C GLY A 472 5.54 0.41 -18.42
N TRP A 473 5.53 1.16 -19.51
CA TRP A 473 5.44 0.71 -20.90
C TRP A 473 5.92 1.82 -21.84
N PHE A 474 6.10 1.53 -23.14
CA PHE A 474 6.64 2.49 -24.09
C PHE A 474 5.61 2.94 -25.10
N ASN A 475 5.17 4.21 -25.02
CA ASN A 475 4.23 4.82 -25.92
C ASN A 475 4.84 5.00 -27.32
N GLN A 476 4.10 4.56 -28.34
CA GLN A 476 4.54 4.64 -29.76
C GLN A 476 4.29 6.02 -30.37
N ASP A 477 3.44 6.85 -29.76
CA ASP A 477 3.08 8.19 -30.24
C ASP A 477 4.09 9.29 -29.80
N GLY A 478 5.23 8.89 -29.25
CA GLY A 478 6.35 9.73 -28.80
C GLY A 478 6.29 10.10 -27.33
N ALA A 479 7.22 10.97 -26.93
CA ALA A 479 7.45 11.33 -25.52
C ALA A 479 6.25 12.04 -24.87
N ALA A 480 5.97 11.66 -23.65
CA ALA A 480 4.98 12.30 -22.78
C ALA A 480 5.56 12.49 -21.37
N PRO A 481 6.36 13.56 -21.17
CA PRO A 481 6.98 13.82 -19.88
C PRO A 481 5.94 14.08 -18.80
N VAL A 482 6.20 13.61 -17.59
CA VAL A 482 5.42 13.91 -16.40
C VAL A 482 5.77 15.33 -15.96
N LEU A 483 4.80 16.24 -16.04
CA LEU A 483 4.91 17.62 -15.60
C LEU A 483 4.29 17.81 -14.21
N ASP A 484 4.58 18.92 -13.55
CA ASP A 484 3.94 19.27 -12.28
C ASP A 484 2.42 19.42 -12.47
N TYR A 485 1.65 18.80 -11.62
CA TYR A 485 0.18 18.86 -11.59
C TYR A 485 -0.29 19.64 -10.36
N ASP A 486 -1.03 20.72 -10.59
CA ASP A 486 -1.53 21.59 -9.53
C ASP A 486 -2.93 21.19 -9.07
N TRP A 487 -3.02 20.39 -8.00
CA TRP A 487 -4.30 20.03 -7.40
C TRP A 487 -4.99 21.19 -6.67
N TYR A 488 -4.24 22.23 -6.24
CA TYR A 488 -4.84 23.44 -5.67
C TYR A 488 -5.57 24.26 -6.73
N GLY A 489 -5.07 24.21 -7.97
CA GLY A 489 -5.76 24.77 -9.14
C GLY A 489 -6.76 23.80 -9.77
N ALA A 490 -7.04 22.64 -9.19
CA ALA A 490 -7.93 21.63 -9.78
C ALA A 490 -9.40 22.08 -9.86
N TYR A 491 -9.81 23.05 -9.07
CA TYR A 491 -11.09 23.73 -9.22
C TYR A 491 -11.13 24.64 -10.47
N ASP A 492 -9.96 25.05 -10.99
CA ASP A 492 -9.81 25.63 -12.32
C ASP A 492 -9.35 24.55 -13.31
N ILE A 493 -10.30 23.79 -13.82
CA ILE A 493 -10.08 22.69 -14.78
C ILE A 493 -9.28 23.18 -16.00
N SER A 494 -9.32 24.46 -16.34
CA SER A 494 -8.61 25.05 -17.49
C SER A 494 -7.09 24.90 -17.41
N LYS A 495 -6.50 24.89 -16.21
CA LYS A 495 -5.04 24.80 -16.02
C LYS A 495 -4.46 23.45 -16.45
N ASN A 496 -5.24 22.36 -16.35
CA ASN A 496 -4.78 21.01 -16.61
C ASN A 496 -5.44 20.35 -17.85
N GLN A 497 -6.26 21.10 -18.61
CA GLN A 497 -7.01 20.57 -19.76
C GLN A 497 -6.13 19.98 -20.87
N ASN A 498 -4.89 20.46 -21.02
CA ASN A 498 -3.97 20.03 -22.08
C ASN A 498 -2.80 19.19 -21.52
N TYR A 499 -2.92 18.62 -20.33
CA TYR A 499 -1.89 17.79 -19.74
C TYR A 499 -1.85 16.40 -20.42
N LYS A 500 -0.95 16.25 -21.40
CA LYS A 500 -0.84 15.05 -22.24
C LYS A 500 -0.68 13.76 -21.43
N TYR A 501 0.07 13.81 -20.32
CA TYR A 501 0.25 12.64 -19.46
C TYR A 501 -1.07 12.19 -18.81
N ASN A 502 -1.97 13.12 -18.51
CA ASN A 502 -3.31 12.79 -17.97
C ASN A 502 -4.15 12.02 -18.99
N GLU A 503 -4.01 12.29 -20.29
CA GLU A 503 -4.69 11.51 -21.34
C GLU A 503 -4.17 10.08 -21.41
N LEU A 504 -2.85 9.86 -21.20
CA LEU A 504 -2.26 8.53 -21.16
C LEU A 504 -2.75 7.75 -19.94
N LEU A 505 -2.76 8.37 -18.75
CA LEU A 505 -3.30 7.76 -17.54
C LEU A 505 -4.81 7.50 -17.64
N GLY A 506 -5.57 8.36 -18.31
CA GLY A 506 -6.99 8.16 -18.56
C GLY A 506 -7.30 6.87 -19.32
N LYS A 507 -6.35 6.38 -20.12
CA LYS A 507 -6.46 5.08 -20.83
C LYS A 507 -6.35 3.89 -19.87
N GLU A 508 -5.78 4.07 -18.66
CA GLU A 508 -5.70 3.05 -17.61
C GLU A 508 -6.96 3.02 -16.70
N TYR A 509 -7.85 4.03 -16.80
CA TYR A 509 -9.06 4.11 -15.98
C TYR A 509 -10.16 3.19 -16.51
N THR A 510 -9.89 1.91 -16.48
CA THR A 510 -10.78 0.85 -16.98
C THR A 510 -10.62 -0.45 -16.20
N PHE A 511 -11.69 -1.27 -16.17
CA PHE A 511 -11.66 -2.67 -15.75
C PHE A 511 -11.64 -3.63 -16.96
N ASP A 512 -11.45 -3.09 -18.17
CA ASP A 512 -11.22 -3.85 -19.39
C ASP A 512 -9.72 -3.78 -19.79
N TYR A 513 -9.33 -4.45 -20.87
CA TYR A 513 -7.98 -4.29 -21.42
C TYR A 513 -7.78 -2.84 -21.90
N PRO A 514 -6.68 -2.17 -21.48
CA PRO A 514 -6.42 -0.80 -21.91
C PRO A 514 -6.11 -0.74 -23.42
N PRO A 515 -6.30 0.41 -24.08
CA PRO A 515 -6.05 0.55 -25.53
C PRO A 515 -4.62 0.18 -25.95
N HIS A 516 -3.63 0.37 -25.06
CA HIS A 516 -2.21 0.03 -25.30
C HIS A 516 -1.84 -1.42 -24.94
N HIS A 517 -2.82 -2.29 -24.69
CA HIS A 517 -2.59 -3.72 -24.41
C HIS A 517 -1.75 -4.43 -25.50
N HIS A 518 -1.90 -4.01 -26.77
CA HIS A 518 -1.11 -4.52 -27.89
C HIS A 518 0.38 -4.11 -27.82
N VAL A 519 0.70 -2.95 -27.22
CA VAL A 519 2.09 -2.49 -27.00
C VAL A 519 2.77 -3.39 -25.96
N ILE A 520 2.08 -3.65 -24.84
CA ILE A 520 2.56 -4.56 -23.80
C ILE A 520 2.77 -5.97 -24.38
N LYS A 521 1.84 -6.44 -25.23
CA LYS A 521 1.99 -7.70 -25.96
C LYS A 521 3.28 -7.73 -26.77
N ASN A 522 3.58 -6.68 -27.54
CA ASN A 522 4.80 -6.60 -28.36
C ASN A 522 6.06 -6.64 -27.48
N GLU A 523 6.09 -5.91 -26.36
CA GLU A 523 7.22 -5.95 -25.41
C GLU A 523 7.44 -7.37 -24.88
N CYS A 524 6.37 -8.06 -24.47
CA CYS A 524 6.44 -9.44 -23.96
C CYS A 524 6.95 -10.42 -25.02
N LEU A 525 6.40 -10.38 -26.23
CA LEU A 525 6.75 -11.32 -27.29
C LEU A 525 8.15 -11.07 -27.83
N THR A 526 8.61 -9.80 -27.87
CA THR A 526 10.01 -9.49 -28.22
C THR A 526 10.98 -10.09 -27.19
N CYS A 527 10.66 -10.00 -25.89
CA CYS A 527 11.45 -10.65 -24.85
C CYS A 527 11.46 -12.19 -25.03
N ARG A 528 10.31 -12.81 -25.32
CA ARG A 528 10.18 -14.27 -25.50
C ARG A 528 10.94 -14.80 -26.71
N HIS A 529 11.03 -14.03 -27.79
CA HIS A 529 11.55 -14.49 -29.09
C HIS A 529 12.88 -13.87 -29.49
N GLY A 530 13.24 -12.72 -28.93
CA GLY A 530 14.43 -11.96 -29.26
C GLY A 530 15.22 -11.53 -28.02
N VAL A 531 15.24 -10.23 -27.79
CA VAL A 531 15.90 -9.63 -26.61
C VAL A 531 15.24 -8.30 -26.24
N SER A 532 15.04 -8.07 -24.94
CA SER A 532 14.55 -6.79 -24.40
C SER A 532 15.42 -6.31 -23.25
N VAL A 533 15.45 -4.99 -23.05
CA VAL A 533 16.09 -4.33 -21.92
C VAL A 533 15.03 -3.81 -20.99
N PHE A 534 15.17 -4.11 -19.71
CA PHE A 534 14.33 -3.61 -18.62
C PHE A 534 15.20 -2.76 -17.69
N ASP A 535 14.84 -1.50 -17.53
CA ASP A 535 15.43 -0.70 -16.46
C ASP A 535 14.79 -1.04 -15.13
N MET A 536 15.61 -1.53 -14.21
CA MET A 536 15.24 -1.94 -12.86
C MET A 536 16.06 -1.18 -11.81
N SER A 537 16.53 0.02 -12.13
CA SER A 537 17.40 0.84 -11.26
C SER A 537 16.75 1.24 -9.94
N TYR A 538 15.41 1.20 -9.85
CA TYR A 538 14.64 1.45 -8.63
C TYR A 538 14.78 0.36 -7.54
N PHE A 539 15.49 -0.76 -7.82
CA PHE A 539 15.78 -1.79 -6.82
C PHE A 539 16.67 -1.25 -5.70
N GLY A 540 16.43 -1.74 -4.48
CA GLY A 540 17.35 -1.56 -3.36
C GLY A 540 18.63 -2.37 -3.58
N LYS A 541 19.79 -1.76 -3.35
CA LYS A 541 21.13 -2.33 -3.54
C LYS A 541 21.93 -2.11 -2.28
N PHE A 542 21.94 -3.13 -1.41
CA PHE A 542 22.55 -3.03 -0.09
C PHE A 542 23.75 -3.93 0.04
N TYR A 543 24.71 -3.51 0.87
CA TYR A 543 25.83 -4.33 1.29
C TYR A 543 25.73 -4.65 2.78
N LEU A 544 25.85 -5.93 3.12
CA LEU A 544 25.96 -6.42 4.48
C LEU A 544 27.39 -6.89 4.72
N THR A 545 28.12 -6.21 5.62
CA THR A 545 29.54 -6.45 5.92
C THR A 545 29.76 -6.46 7.43
N GLY A 546 30.97 -6.84 7.85
CA GLY A 546 31.38 -6.79 9.26
C GLY A 546 31.69 -8.16 9.85
N PRO A 547 32.21 -8.20 11.07
CA PRO A 547 32.67 -9.44 11.72
C PRO A 547 31.61 -10.51 11.87
N ASP A 548 30.33 -10.11 12.10
CA ASP A 548 29.22 -11.03 12.27
C ASP A 548 28.37 -11.19 10.99
N ALA A 549 28.82 -10.67 9.82
CA ALA A 549 28.03 -10.69 8.58
C ALA A 549 27.55 -12.10 8.19
N LYS A 550 28.38 -13.14 8.39
CA LYS A 550 27.99 -14.53 8.14
C LYS A 550 26.89 -15.00 9.08
N LYS A 551 26.99 -14.71 10.39
CA LYS A 551 25.97 -15.09 11.39
C LYS A 551 24.66 -14.36 11.11
N ALA A 552 24.75 -13.06 10.80
CA ALA A 552 23.60 -12.26 10.46
C ALA A 552 22.92 -12.77 9.17
N ALA A 553 23.66 -13.12 8.14
CA ALA A 553 23.15 -13.70 6.91
C ALA A 553 22.48 -15.08 7.15
N ASP A 554 23.08 -15.93 8.01
CA ASP A 554 22.48 -17.18 8.41
C ASP A 554 21.14 -17.00 9.14
N TRP A 555 21.02 -15.97 9.97
CA TRP A 555 19.81 -15.68 10.74
C TRP A 555 18.72 -14.99 9.90
N LEU A 556 19.11 -13.99 9.08
CA LEU A 556 18.19 -13.19 8.27
C LEU A 556 17.55 -13.98 7.12
N PHE A 557 18.34 -14.82 6.44
CA PHE A 557 17.92 -15.46 5.18
C PHE A 557 17.49 -16.92 5.38
N SER A 558 16.30 -17.24 4.86
CA SER A 558 15.76 -18.60 4.97
C SER A 558 16.55 -19.65 4.18
N ALA A 559 17.23 -19.25 3.08
CA ALA A 559 18.11 -20.11 2.31
C ALA A 559 19.54 -20.14 2.89
N ASP A 560 20.33 -21.14 2.52
CA ASP A 560 21.77 -21.16 2.74
C ASP A 560 22.44 -20.25 1.71
N VAL A 561 22.86 -19.08 2.14
CA VAL A 561 23.55 -18.08 1.31
C VAL A 561 25.08 -18.13 1.45
N ASN A 562 25.60 -19.00 2.32
CA ASN A 562 27.02 -19.21 2.55
C ASN A 562 27.63 -20.16 1.51
N LYS A 563 27.40 -19.88 0.24
CA LYS A 563 27.99 -20.59 -0.90
C LYS A 563 29.39 -20.07 -1.21
N ILE A 564 30.04 -20.63 -2.23
CA ILE A 564 31.28 -20.07 -2.72
C ILE A 564 31.12 -18.62 -3.19
N PRO A 565 32.14 -17.76 -3.05
CA PRO A 565 32.14 -16.42 -3.65
C PRO A 565 31.77 -16.47 -5.13
N GLY A 566 31.00 -15.47 -5.60
CA GLY A 566 30.46 -15.45 -6.96
C GLY A 566 29.10 -16.13 -7.11
N SER A 567 28.61 -16.82 -6.07
CA SER A 567 27.25 -17.36 -6.06
C SER A 567 26.20 -16.30 -5.73
N THR A 568 25.03 -16.41 -6.34
CA THR A 568 23.84 -15.62 -6.00
C THR A 568 22.68 -16.57 -5.63
N VAL A 569 21.98 -16.30 -4.55
CA VAL A 569 20.91 -17.14 -4.02
C VAL A 569 19.62 -16.33 -3.89
N TYR A 570 18.53 -16.82 -4.50
CA TYR A 570 17.19 -16.29 -4.23
C TYR A 570 16.68 -16.85 -2.90
N THR A 571 16.21 -15.98 -2.02
CA THR A 571 15.82 -16.34 -0.65
C THR A 571 14.69 -15.44 -0.14
N CYS A 572 14.06 -15.84 0.98
CA CYS A 572 13.15 -15.00 1.74
C CYS A 572 13.81 -14.51 3.03
N MET A 573 13.45 -13.32 3.49
CA MET A 573 13.56 -12.90 4.89
C MET A 573 12.22 -13.13 5.56
N LEU A 574 12.23 -13.69 6.77
CA LEU A 574 11.03 -14.07 7.47
C LEU A 574 10.87 -13.29 8.78
N ASN A 575 9.66 -13.29 9.31
CA ASN A 575 9.38 -12.91 10.69
C ASN A 575 9.31 -14.15 11.62
N LYS A 576 9.19 -13.93 12.91
CA LYS A 576 9.12 -15.00 13.94
C LYS A 576 7.97 -16.00 13.70
N ARG A 577 6.92 -15.59 12.98
CA ARG A 577 5.76 -16.43 12.64
C ARG A 577 5.95 -17.23 11.34
N GLY A 578 7.10 -17.07 10.67
CA GLY A 578 7.42 -17.71 9.39
C GLY A 578 6.84 -17.00 8.17
N GLY A 579 6.20 -15.84 8.34
CA GLY A 579 5.71 -15.00 7.24
C GLY A 579 6.84 -14.27 6.53
N SER A 580 6.65 -13.96 5.26
CA SER A 580 7.69 -13.44 4.35
C SER A 580 7.76 -11.92 4.38
N GLU A 581 8.74 -11.36 5.08
CA GLU A 581 9.00 -9.92 5.11
C GLU A 581 9.56 -9.39 3.79
N ALA A 582 10.30 -10.24 3.08
CA ALA A 582 10.84 -9.95 1.76
C ALA A 582 11.16 -11.24 0.99
N ASP A 583 11.29 -11.10 -0.31
CA ASP A 583 12.06 -11.98 -1.17
C ASP A 583 13.14 -11.15 -1.90
N LEU A 584 14.33 -11.71 -2.03
CA LEU A 584 15.49 -11.01 -2.55
C LEU A 584 16.53 -11.96 -3.11
N THR A 585 17.51 -11.40 -3.81
CA THR A 585 18.73 -12.12 -4.18
C THR A 585 19.89 -11.69 -3.29
N VAL A 586 20.65 -12.66 -2.81
CA VAL A 586 21.83 -12.49 -1.96
C VAL A 586 23.04 -13.04 -2.68
N SER A 587 24.03 -12.19 -2.97
CA SER A 587 25.27 -12.55 -3.63
C SER A 587 26.40 -12.62 -2.63
N ARG A 588 27.10 -13.77 -2.57
CA ARG A 588 28.31 -13.93 -1.75
C ARG A 588 29.48 -13.26 -2.43
N LEU A 589 30.09 -12.28 -1.76
CA LEU A 589 31.27 -11.58 -2.25
C LEU A 589 32.56 -12.29 -1.82
N GLU A 590 33.64 -12.08 -2.58
CA GLU A 590 34.96 -12.53 -2.20
C GLU A 590 35.54 -11.63 -1.12
N ALA A 591 36.15 -12.23 -0.11
CA ALA A 591 36.76 -11.50 0.99
C ALA A 591 37.89 -10.58 0.51
N GLY A 592 37.98 -9.38 1.04
CA GLY A 592 39.04 -8.42 0.75
C GLY A 592 38.94 -7.73 -0.62
N THR A 593 37.88 -7.94 -1.39
CA THR A 593 37.67 -7.29 -2.68
C THR A 593 36.57 -6.26 -2.65
N ALA A 594 36.90 -4.99 -2.77
CA ALA A 594 36.00 -3.94 -3.26
C ALA A 594 35.82 -4.16 -4.77
N ASN A 595 34.87 -5.00 -5.16
CA ASN A 595 34.70 -5.47 -6.53
C ASN A 595 34.15 -4.44 -7.52
N LEU A 596 33.61 -3.31 -7.02
CA LEU A 596 33.10 -2.19 -7.83
C LEU A 596 33.64 -0.86 -7.30
N PRO A 597 33.77 0.15 -8.13
CA PRO A 597 33.84 1.52 -7.63
C PRO A 597 32.66 1.78 -6.71
N LEU A 598 32.90 2.40 -5.57
CA LEU A 598 31.88 2.71 -4.53
C LEU A 598 31.45 1.54 -3.64
N ALA A 599 31.85 0.29 -3.87
CA ALA A 599 31.58 -0.80 -2.94
C ALA A 599 32.35 -0.60 -1.62
N PRO A 600 31.75 -0.90 -0.44
CA PRO A 600 32.44 -0.79 0.82
C PRO A 600 33.61 -1.78 0.90
N GLU A 601 34.74 -1.37 1.51
CA GLU A 601 35.82 -2.30 1.82
C GLU A 601 35.30 -3.32 2.86
N ALA A 602 35.51 -4.60 2.59
CA ALA A 602 35.11 -5.68 3.47
C ALA A 602 36.30 -6.59 3.80
N ASN A 603 36.73 -6.55 5.06
CA ASN A 603 37.70 -7.50 5.61
C ASN A 603 36.91 -8.68 6.23
N GLY A 604 36.57 -9.71 5.43
CA GLY A 604 35.83 -10.88 5.84
C GLY A 604 34.63 -11.19 4.95
N ASP A 605 33.62 -11.85 5.54
CA ASP A 605 32.40 -12.20 4.82
C ASP A 605 31.59 -10.96 4.44
N ALA A 606 31.17 -10.90 3.18
CA ALA A 606 30.37 -9.79 2.67
C ALA A 606 29.30 -10.30 1.70
N TYR A 607 28.15 -9.61 1.71
CA TYR A 607 27.00 -9.96 0.90
C TYR A 607 26.45 -8.73 0.19
N TYR A 608 26.09 -8.90 -1.07
CA TYR A 608 25.36 -7.91 -1.86
C TYR A 608 23.91 -8.35 -1.98
N LEU A 609 22.99 -7.45 -1.62
CA LEU A 609 21.54 -7.69 -1.57
C LEU A 609 20.87 -6.87 -2.66
N ALA A 610 20.12 -7.52 -3.57
CA ALA A 610 19.26 -6.81 -4.51
C ALA A 610 17.78 -7.11 -4.14
N ILE A 611 17.05 -6.04 -3.85
CA ILE A 611 15.71 -6.08 -3.25
C ILE A 611 14.74 -5.28 -4.12
N GLY A 612 13.50 -5.76 -4.30
CA GLY A 612 12.47 -5.03 -5.05
C GLY A 612 12.27 -3.60 -4.55
N GLY A 613 12.30 -2.62 -5.46
CA GLY A 613 12.36 -1.20 -5.11
C GLY A 613 11.15 -0.67 -4.34
N GLY A 614 9.96 -1.23 -4.59
CA GLY A 614 8.75 -0.84 -3.84
C GLY A 614 8.76 -1.23 -2.37
N VAL A 615 9.72 -2.07 -1.93
CA VAL A 615 9.80 -2.58 -0.55
C VAL A 615 11.19 -2.40 0.06
N ALA A 616 12.11 -1.81 -0.69
CA ALA A 616 13.50 -1.67 -0.27
C ALA A 616 13.64 -0.95 1.07
N GLU A 617 12.95 0.16 1.29
CA GLU A 617 13.00 0.93 2.53
C GLU A 617 12.45 0.14 3.73
N HIS A 618 11.32 -0.53 3.55
CA HIS A 618 10.76 -1.40 4.59
C HIS A 618 11.74 -2.53 4.95
N ASN A 619 12.36 -3.15 3.96
CA ASN A 619 13.33 -4.23 4.17
C ASN A 619 14.63 -3.73 4.79
N TRP A 620 15.10 -2.53 4.42
CA TRP A 620 16.21 -1.85 5.08
C TRP A 620 15.97 -1.75 6.59
N ASN A 621 14.79 -1.24 6.95
CA ASN A 621 14.42 -1.09 8.36
C ASN A 621 14.20 -2.44 9.06
N HIS A 622 13.69 -3.47 8.37
CA HIS A 622 13.60 -4.83 8.91
C HIS A 622 14.99 -5.41 9.23
N ILE A 623 15.93 -5.33 8.29
CA ILE A 623 17.31 -5.81 8.49
C ILE A 623 17.95 -5.06 9.68
N LYS A 624 17.87 -3.73 9.73
CA LYS A 624 18.39 -2.92 10.84
C LYS A 624 17.82 -3.37 12.18
N THR A 625 16.51 -3.57 12.26
CA THR A 625 15.84 -4.01 13.48
C THR A 625 16.36 -5.36 13.94
N VAL A 626 16.50 -6.34 13.03
CA VAL A 626 17.03 -7.67 13.37
C VAL A 626 18.50 -7.60 13.80
N LEU A 627 19.34 -6.81 13.11
CA LEU A 627 20.75 -6.62 13.52
C LEU A 627 20.86 -6.02 14.93
N GLN A 628 20.00 -5.08 15.28
CA GLN A 628 19.94 -4.46 16.59
C GLN A 628 19.42 -5.41 17.69
N ASP A 629 18.33 -6.14 17.39
CA ASP A 629 17.71 -7.06 18.37
C ASP A 629 18.63 -8.24 18.71
N GLU A 630 19.39 -8.74 17.73
CA GLU A 630 20.34 -9.85 17.91
C GLU A 630 21.78 -9.38 18.25
N ALA A 631 21.99 -8.06 18.37
CA ALA A 631 23.28 -7.45 18.66
C ALA A 631 24.42 -7.91 17.74
N PHE A 632 24.15 -8.08 16.43
CA PHE A 632 25.16 -8.44 15.45
C PHE A 632 26.05 -7.24 15.12
N ASN A 633 27.38 -7.44 15.20
CA ASN A 633 28.36 -6.45 14.78
C ASN A 633 28.51 -6.46 13.24
N CYS A 634 27.55 -5.81 12.58
CA CYS A 634 27.46 -5.71 11.13
C CYS A 634 27.27 -4.25 10.70
N GLN A 635 27.70 -3.96 9.47
CA GLN A 635 27.39 -2.73 8.77
C GLN A 635 26.45 -3.05 7.60
N LEU A 636 25.35 -2.34 7.52
CA LEU A 636 24.44 -2.32 6.36
C LEU A 636 24.63 -0.98 5.65
N THR A 637 24.94 -1.02 4.33
CA THR A 637 25.21 0.18 3.52
C THR A 637 24.32 0.19 2.30
N ASP A 638 23.68 1.33 2.02
CA ASP A 638 22.79 1.52 0.87
C ASP A 638 23.54 2.20 -0.29
N TYR A 639 23.53 1.56 -1.45
CA TYR A 639 24.04 2.05 -2.73
C TYR A 639 22.95 2.16 -3.79
N SER A 640 21.69 2.24 -3.41
CA SER A 640 20.55 2.22 -4.33
C SER A 640 20.56 3.38 -5.32
N GLU A 641 20.99 4.58 -4.88
CA GLU A 641 21.06 5.79 -5.71
C GLU A 641 22.40 5.98 -6.43
N ASP A 642 23.43 5.22 -6.03
CA ASP A 642 24.78 5.28 -6.62
C ASP A 642 24.98 4.30 -7.77
N MET A 643 24.01 3.41 -8.00
CA MET A 643 24.06 2.36 -9.00
C MET A 643 22.76 2.24 -9.80
N GLY A 644 22.88 2.24 -11.13
CA GLY A 644 21.81 1.80 -12.01
C GLY A 644 21.79 0.27 -12.17
N MET A 645 20.68 -0.24 -12.67
CA MET A 645 20.49 -1.66 -12.94
C MET A 645 19.65 -1.85 -14.21
N ILE A 646 20.19 -2.51 -15.21
CA ILE A 646 19.45 -2.93 -16.39
C ILE A 646 19.46 -4.45 -16.52
N SER A 647 18.32 -5.01 -16.91
CA SER A 647 18.15 -6.44 -17.13
C SER A 647 17.95 -6.73 -18.60
N ILE A 648 18.88 -7.49 -19.21
CA ILE A 648 18.88 -7.84 -20.63
C ILE A 648 18.43 -9.30 -20.73
N GLN A 649 17.23 -9.51 -21.29
CA GLN A 649 16.53 -10.79 -21.22
C GLN A 649 16.03 -11.24 -22.59
N GLY A 650 16.06 -12.54 -22.82
CA GLY A 650 15.59 -13.17 -24.05
C GLY A 650 16.61 -14.11 -24.68
N PRO A 651 16.22 -14.97 -25.64
CA PRO A 651 17.10 -15.95 -26.26
C PRO A 651 18.35 -15.35 -26.94
N LYS A 652 18.26 -14.09 -27.35
CA LYS A 652 19.39 -13.37 -28.00
C LYS A 652 20.25 -12.56 -27.02
N SER A 653 19.91 -12.55 -25.72
CA SER A 653 20.63 -11.76 -24.72
C SER A 653 22.13 -12.11 -24.63
N ARG A 654 22.50 -13.41 -24.75
CA ARG A 654 23.90 -13.83 -24.75
C ARG A 654 24.67 -13.27 -25.94
N GLU A 655 24.08 -13.31 -27.14
CA GLU A 655 24.71 -12.80 -28.37
C GLU A 655 24.99 -11.30 -28.25
N VAL A 656 24.05 -10.53 -27.72
CA VAL A 656 24.22 -9.09 -27.51
C VAL A 656 25.30 -8.80 -26.46
N LEU A 657 25.24 -9.46 -25.30
CA LEU A 657 26.16 -9.17 -24.20
C LEU A 657 27.58 -9.66 -24.44
N GLN A 658 27.80 -10.73 -25.23
CA GLN A 658 29.12 -11.23 -25.54
C GLN A 658 29.96 -10.24 -26.39
N GLU A 659 29.30 -9.29 -27.07
CA GLU A 659 29.99 -8.24 -27.84
C GLU A 659 30.53 -7.11 -26.96
N ILE A 660 29.95 -6.91 -25.77
CA ILE A 660 30.28 -5.79 -24.90
C ILE A 660 30.97 -6.18 -23.59
N LEU A 661 30.79 -7.44 -23.15
CA LEU A 661 31.40 -7.94 -21.92
C LEU A 661 32.74 -8.67 -22.21
N ASP A 662 33.76 -8.39 -21.42
CA ASP A 662 35.08 -9.00 -21.49
C ASP A 662 35.16 -10.38 -20.82
N THR A 663 34.03 -11.06 -20.66
CA THR A 663 33.97 -12.37 -19.99
C THR A 663 33.19 -13.37 -20.85
N ASP A 664 33.55 -14.66 -20.75
CA ASP A 664 32.80 -15.75 -21.41
C ASP A 664 31.43 -15.95 -20.74
N LEU A 665 30.36 -15.84 -21.55
CA LEU A 665 28.96 -15.99 -21.14
C LEU A 665 28.41 -17.40 -21.43
N SER A 666 29.26 -18.39 -21.72
CA SER A 666 28.82 -19.79 -21.83
C SER A 666 28.19 -20.29 -20.54
N ASN A 667 27.46 -21.41 -20.60
CA ASN A 667 26.83 -21.99 -19.42
C ASN A 667 27.89 -22.52 -18.43
N GLU A 668 29.03 -22.95 -18.93
CA GLU A 668 30.14 -23.50 -18.17
C GLU A 668 30.90 -22.39 -17.44
N ALA A 669 31.20 -21.30 -18.13
CA ALA A 669 31.98 -20.18 -17.58
C ALA A 669 31.13 -19.28 -16.70
N PHE A 670 29.83 -19.10 -17.01
CA PHE A 670 28.94 -18.23 -16.26
C PHE A 670 27.61 -18.94 -15.97
N PRO A 671 27.57 -19.86 -14.99
CA PRO A 671 26.34 -20.61 -14.63
C PRO A 671 25.19 -19.73 -14.17
N PHE A 672 23.95 -20.21 -14.30
CA PHE A 672 22.76 -19.56 -13.73
C PHE A 672 22.91 -19.46 -12.20
N SER A 673 22.41 -18.37 -11.60
CA SER A 673 22.56 -18.04 -10.19
C SER A 673 24.00 -17.74 -9.76
N THR A 674 24.80 -17.12 -10.64
CA THR A 674 26.13 -16.61 -10.31
C THR A 674 26.27 -15.14 -10.72
N HIS A 675 27.30 -14.49 -10.20
CA HIS A 675 27.66 -13.13 -10.56
C HIS A 675 29.18 -13.01 -10.78
N LYS A 676 29.57 -12.06 -11.60
CA LYS A 676 30.96 -11.68 -11.84
C LYS A 676 31.09 -10.17 -11.94
N VAL A 677 32.24 -9.66 -11.53
CA VAL A 677 32.65 -8.30 -11.86
C VAL A 677 33.45 -8.38 -13.14
N CYS A 678 33.07 -7.63 -14.16
CA CYS A 678 33.67 -7.60 -15.50
C CYS A 678 33.59 -6.19 -16.09
N ASN A 679 34.16 -5.99 -17.28
CA ASN A 679 34.01 -4.72 -18.00
C ASN A 679 32.95 -4.87 -19.09
N ALA A 680 32.05 -3.88 -19.14
CA ALA A 680 31.06 -3.70 -20.19
C ALA A 680 31.46 -2.46 -21.00
N ALA A 681 31.86 -2.63 -22.27
CA ALA A 681 32.32 -1.54 -23.11
C ALA A 681 33.35 -0.62 -22.42
N GLY A 682 34.30 -1.21 -21.65
CA GLY A 682 35.31 -0.47 -20.88
C GLY A 682 34.93 0.03 -19.51
N HIS A 683 33.67 -0.15 -19.10
CA HIS A 683 33.13 0.25 -17.78
C HIS A 683 33.00 -0.95 -16.86
N LYS A 684 33.46 -0.82 -15.61
CA LYS A 684 33.36 -1.89 -14.61
C LYS A 684 31.92 -2.06 -14.11
N VAL A 685 31.39 -3.29 -14.21
CA VAL A 685 30.04 -3.64 -13.82
C VAL A 685 30.00 -4.96 -13.04
N ARG A 686 28.95 -5.19 -12.27
CA ARG A 686 28.60 -6.52 -11.75
C ARG A 686 27.55 -7.11 -12.67
N ALA A 687 27.90 -8.15 -13.41
CA ALA A 687 26.94 -8.93 -14.20
C ALA A 687 26.42 -10.09 -13.33
N MET A 688 25.10 -10.28 -13.30
CA MET A 688 24.44 -11.33 -12.54
C MET A 688 23.56 -12.15 -13.48
N ARG A 689 23.81 -13.46 -13.57
CA ARG A 689 22.99 -14.34 -14.43
C ARG A 689 21.72 -14.75 -13.71
N LEU A 690 20.71 -13.91 -13.83
CA LEU A 690 19.40 -14.03 -13.21
C LEU A 690 18.29 -13.71 -14.22
N SER A 691 17.05 -14.07 -13.87
CA SER A 691 15.88 -13.73 -14.65
C SER A 691 14.67 -13.58 -13.75
N PHE A 692 13.91 -12.50 -13.91
CA PHE A 692 12.59 -12.33 -13.32
C PHE A 692 11.45 -12.51 -14.37
N VAL A 693 11.81 -12.75 -15.63
CA VAL A 693 10.87 -12.96 -16.74
C VAL A 693 10.87 -14.41 -17.28
N GLY A 694 11.77 -15.24 -16.79
CA GLY A 694 11.85 -16.65 -17.16
C GLY A 694 12.57 -16.96 -18.48
N GLU A 695 13.40 -16.03 -18.98
CA GLU A 695 14.25 -16.19 -20.16
C GLU A 695 15.73 -16.24 -19.78
N LEU A 696 16.59 -16.64 -20.73
CA LEU A 696 18.03 -16.43 -20.65
C LEU A 696 18.33 -14.94 -20.50
N GLY A 697 19.18 -14.56 -19.57
CA GLY A 697 19.54 -13.16 -19.41
C GLY A 697 20.50 -12.86 -18.28
N TRP A 698 20.88 -11.60 -18.20
CA TRP A 698 21.76 -11.05 -17.18
C TRP A 698 21.23 -9.69 -16.71
N GLU A 699 21.43 -9.43 -15.44
CA GLU A 699 21.28 -8.12 -14.82
C GLU A 699 22.65 -7.46 -14.71
N LEU A 700 22.81 -6.24 -15.22
CA LEU A 700 24.02 -5.43 -15.08
C LEU A 700 23.77 -4.37 -14.01
N HIS A 701 24.51 -4.48 -12.92
CA HIS A 701 24.55 -3.48 -11.86
C HIS A 701 25.73 -2.56 -12.12
N ILE A 702 25.45 -1.29 -12.36
CA ILE A 702 26.35 -0.35 -13.02
C ILE A 702 26.55 0.87 -12.13
N PRO A 703 27.79 1.31 -11.82
CA PRO A 703 28.00 2.59 -11.16
C PRO A 703 27.35 3.74 -11.93
N LYS A 704 26.76 4.69 -11.23
CA LYS A 704 25.90 5.78 -11.78
C LYS A 704 26.49 6.45 -13.01
N ASP A 705 27.76 6.83 -12.96
CA ASP A 705 28.43 7.56 -14.05
C ASP A 705 28.70 6.69 -15.30
N SER A 706 28.63 5.37 -15.15
CA SER A 706 28.83 4.40 -16.23
C SER A 706 27.50 3.91 -16.85
N CYS A 707 26.36 4.32 -16.32
CA CYS A 707 25.06 3.82 -16.74
C CYS A 707 24.75 4.12 -18.21
N LEU A 708 24.82 5.38 -18.63
CA LEU A 708 24.50 5.77 -20.00
C LEU A 708 25.44 5.17 -21.05
N PRO A 709 26.80 5.19 -20.90
CA PRO A 709 27.69 4.53 -21.85
C PRO A 709 27.43 3.03 -22.00
N VAL A 710 27.18 2.32 -20.89
CA VAL A 710 26.88 0.88 -20.93
C VAL A 710 25.54 0.62 -21.60
N TYR A 711 24.49 1.38 -21.27
CA TYR A 711 23.19 1.26 -21.92
C TYR A 711 23.27 1.49 -23.43
N GLN A 712 23.96 2.53 -23.86
CA GLN A 712 24.15 2.83 -25.28
C GLN A 712 24.91 1.69 -25.99
N ALA A 713 25.92 1.10 -25.37
CA ALA A 713 26.64 -0.04 -25.93
C ALA A 713 25.71 -1.27 -26.06
N VAL A 714 24.87 -1.55 -25.04
CA VAL A 714 23.87 -2.63 -25.10
C VAL A 714 22.90 -2.43 -26.28
N MET A 715 22.34 -1.23 -26.42
CA MET A 715 21.42 -0.91 -27.49
C MET A 715 22.06 -0.98 -28.87
N ALA A 716 23.30 -0.52 -29.02
CA ALA A 716 24.06 -0.61 -30.26
C ALA A 716 24.36 -2.07 -30.66
N ALA A 717 24.85 -2.90 -29.73
CA ALA A 717 25.11 -4.32 -29.99
C ALA A 717 23.80 -5.11 -30.28
N GLY A 718 22.72 -4.70 -29.63
CA GLY A 718 21.41 -5.33 -29.79
C GLY A 718 20.62 -4.91 -31.04
N ALA A 719 21.03 -3.84 -31.74
CA ALA A 719 20.30 -3.30 -32.89
C ALA A 719 20.07 -4.34 -34.00
N LYS A 720 21.05 -5.17 -34.33
CA LYS A 720 20.93 -6.26 -35.31
C LYS A 720 20.00 -7.40 -34.87
N HIS A 721 19.61 -7.44 -33.59
CA HIS A 721 18.67 -8.40 -33.00
C HIS A 721 17.31 -7.75 -32.70
N SER A 722 17.09 -6.52 -33.18
CA SER A 722 15.89 -5.73 -32.94
C SER A 722 15.57 -5.57 -31.45
N ILE A 723 16.60 -5.29 -30.64
CA ILE A 723 16.44 -5.06 -29.20
C ILE A 723 15.50 -3.88 -28.93
N ILE A 724 14.63 -4.02 -27.95
CA ILE A 724 13.74 -2.94 -27.52
C ILE A 724 13.85 -2.72 -25.99
N ASN A 725 13.47 -1.53 -25.55
CA ASN A 725 13.12 -1.32 -24.14
C ASN A 725 11.74 -1.94 -23.86
N ALA A 726 11.57 -2.46 -22.65
CA ALA A 726 10.29 -2.97 -22.17
C ALA A 726 10.07 -2.54 -20.71
N GLY A 727 8.81 -2.34 -20.34
CA GLY A 727 8.45 -1.81 -19.04
C GLY A 727 7.96 -2.84 -18.04
N TYR A 728 7.58 -2.36 -16.85
CA TYR A 728 7.13 -3.20 -15.74
C TYR A 728 5.81 -3.94 -16.06
N ARG A 729 4.94 -3.38 -16.92
CA ARG A 729 3.73 -4.06 -17.39
C ARG A 729 4.05 -5.35 -18.16
N ALA A 730 5.14 -5.34 -18.94
CA ALA A 730 5.62 -6.57 -19.58
C ALA A 730 6.23 -7.54 -18.55
N ILE A 731 6.98 -7.05 -17.55
CA ILE A 731 7.50 -7.88 -16.46
C ILE A 731 6.36 -8.59 -15.72
N ASP A 732 5.27 -7.90 -15.42
CA ASP A 732 4.10 -8.49 -14.73
C ASP A 732 3.54 -9.69 -15.52
N SER A 733 3.30 -9.53 -16.82
CA SER A 733 2.83 -10.62 -17.70
C SER A 733 3.85 -11.76 -17.81
N LEU A 734 5.11 -11.46 -18.05
CA LEU A 734 6.18 -12.45 -18.23
C LEU A 734 6.44 -13.25 -16.95
N SER A 735 6.45 -12.58 -15.80
CA SER A 735 6.70 -13.21 -14.51
C SER A 735 5.54 -14.08 -14.04
N ILE A 736 4.28 -13.67 -14.30
CA ILE A 736 3.10 -14.48 -13.95
C ILE A 736 3.03 -15.74 -14.79
N GLU A 737 3.38 -15.69 -16.08
CA GLU A 737 3.49 -16.89 -16.93
C GLU A 737 4.48 -17.90 -16.35
N LYS A 738 5.64 -17.40 -15.90
CA LYS A 738 6.73 -18.21 -15.33
C LYS A 738 6.42 -18.69 -13.91
N GLY A 739 5.44 -18.07 -13.24
CA GLY A 739 5.08 -18.39 -11.86
C GLY A 739 6.08 -17.87 -10.83
N TYR A 740 6.86 -16.86 -11.19
CA TYR A 740 7.68 -16.13 -10.22
C TYR A 740 6.79 -15.29 -9.31
N ARG A 741 7.09 -15.31 -8.02
CA ARG A 741 6.30 -14.59 -7.01
C ARG A 741 6.63 -13.11 -7.06
N HIS A 742 5.57 -12.32 -6.98
CA HIS A 742 5.67 -10.88 -6.82
C HIS A 742 5.36 -10.55 -5.36
N TRP A 743 6.34 -9.97 -4.66
CA TRP A 743 6.14 -9.62 -3.25
C TRP A 743 5.04 -8.59 -3.09
N HIS A 744 4.27 -8.67 -2.02
CA HIS A 744 3.05 -7.96 -1.67
C HIS A 744 1.81 -8.36 -2.50
N ALA A 745 1.95 -8.96 -3.66
CA ALA A 745 0.84 -9.60 -4.35
C ALA A 745 0.74 -11.11 -3.99
N ASP A 746 1.71 -11.92 -4.43
CA ASP A 746 1.72 -13.37 -4.26
C ASP A 746 2.33 -13.82 -2.93
N LEU A 747 3.08 -12.95 -2.25
CA LEU A 747 3.84 -13.24 -1.04
C LEU A 747 3.81 -12.03 -0.12
N ARG A 748 3.31 -12.19 1.11
CA ARG A 748 3.09 -11.11 2.10
C ARG A 748 3.67 -11.50 3.47
N PRO A 749 3.78 -10.55 4.42
CA PRO A 749 4.24 -10.84 5.78
C PRO A 749 3.40 -11.85 6.57
N ASP A 750 2.19 -12.15 6.14
CA ASP A 750 1.32 -13.18 6.70
C ASP A 750 1.24 -14.48 5.85
N ASP A 751 2.00 -14.55 4.73
CA ASP A 751 2.16 -15.75 3.90
C ASP A 751 3.52 -16.41 4.19
N THR A 752 3.54 -17.73 4.39
CA THR A 752 4.80 -18.46 4.55
C THR A 752 5.36 -18.91 3.18
N PRO A 753 6.68 -19.10 3.05
CA PRO A 753 7.25 -19.68 1.84
C PRO A 753 6.68 -21.07 1.50
N LEU A 754 6.24 -21.84 2.49
CA LEU A 754 5.62 -23.15 2.26
C LEU A 754 4.27 -23.01 1.56
N GLU A 755 3.43 -22.10 2.03
CA GLU A 755 2.12 -21.78 1.41
C GLU A 755 2.28 -21.19 0.01
N ALA A 756 3.30 -20.35 -0.18
CA ALA A 756 3.62 -19.70 -1.44
C ALA A 756 4.30 -20.61 -2.47
N GLY A 757 4.60 -21.87 -2.12
CA GLY A 757 5.30 -22.81 -3.01
C GLY A 757 6.79 -22.53 -3.17
N LEU A 758 7.39 -21.79 -2.23
CA LEU A 758 8.81 -21.40 -2.19
C LEU A 758 9.61 -22.23 -1.15
N ALA A 759 9.16 -23.42 -0.79
CA ALA A 759 9.84 -24.26 0.20
C ALA A 759 11.33 -24.52 -0.11
N PHE A 760 11.74 -24.45 -1.38
CA PHE A 760 13.11 -24.62 -1.82
C PHE A 760 14.03 -23.46 -1.37
N THR A 761 13.46 -22.29 -1.01
CA THR A 761 14.21 -21.16 -0.46
C THR A 761 14.47 -21.29 1.05
N CYS A 762 14.05 -22.39 1.68
CA CYS A 762 14.20 -22.60 3.10
C CYS A 762 15.17 -23.77 3.39
N LYS A 763 16.24 -23.51 4.13
CA LYS A 763 17.27 -24.49 4.51
C LYS A 763 16.81 -25.46 5.62
N MET A 764 15.58 -26.02 5.47
CA MET A 764 14.91 -26.91 6.44
C MET A 764 15.63 -28.23 6.70
N LYS A 765 16.51 -28.66 5.77
CA LYS A 765 17.32 -29.89 5.91
C LYS A 765 18.65 -29.63 6.61
N SER A 766 19.04 -28.39 6.80
CA SER A 766 20.25 -27.96 7.47
C SER A 766 20.02 -27.78 8.97
N THR A 767 21.08 -27.80 9.76
CA THR A 767 21.08 -27.42 11.19
C THR A 767 21.27 -25.91 11.40
N ILE A 768 21.57 -25.16 10.33
CA ILE A 768 21.79 -23.71 10.40
C ILE A 768 20.46 -23.01 10.82
N PRO A 769 20.47 -22.22 11.92
CA PRO A 769 19.28 -21.53 12.37
C PRO A 769 18.91 -20.38 11.40
N PHE A 770 17.63 -20.00 11.38
CA PHE A 770 17.14 -18.79 10.73
C PHE A 770 15.84 -18.34 11.37
N LEU A 771 15.57 -17.05 11.28
CA LEU A 771 14.38 -16.43 11.84
C LEU A 771 13.10 -17.08 11.24
N GLY A 772 12.13 -17.47 12.08
CA GLY A 772 10.88 -18.11 11.65
C GLY A 772 10.94 -19.61 11.42
N ARG A 773 12.11 -20.27 11.54
CA ARG A 773 12.29 -21.70 11.30
C ARG A 773 11.32 -22.58 12.09
N ALA A 774 11.18 -22.35 13.39
CA ALA A 774 10.32 -23.16 14.27
C ALA A 774 8.86 -23.13 13.82
N SER A 775 8.37 -21.98 13.38
CA SER A 775 7.01 -21.83 12.85
C SER A 775 6.81 -22.59 11.54
N LEU A 776 7.80 -22.61 10.65
CA LEU A 776 7.76 -23.39 9.41
C LEU A 776 7.82 -24.91 9.67
N GLU A 777 8.62 -25.35 10.63
CA GLU A 777 8.70 -26.77 11.03
C GLU A 777 7.36 -27.25 11.58
N LYS A 778 6.73 -26.47 12.45
CA LYS A 778 5.37 -26.73 12.96
C LYS A 778 4.37 -26.80 11.81
N GLN A 779 4.32 -25.80 10.95
CA GLN A 779 3.39 -25.76 9.81
C GLN A 779 3.58 -26.97 8.87
N LYS A 780 4.83 -27.35 8.61
CA LYS A 780 5.13 -28.51 7.78
C LYS A 780 4.65 -29.82 8.41
N ALA A 781 4.75 -29.97 9.73
CA ALA A 781 4.26 -31.15 10.45
C ALA A 781 2.73 -31.24 10.46
N GLU A 782 2.04 -30.10 10.63
CA GLU A 782 0.57 -30.00 10.66
C GLU A 782 -0.08 -30.06 9.27
N GLY A 783 0.70 -29.82 8.19
CA GLY A 783 0.22 -29.66 6.82
C GLY A 783 -0.35 -28.27 6.54
N LEU A 784 -0.35 -27.89 5.26
CA LEU A 784 -0.78 -26.57 4.83
C LEU A 784 -2.31 -26.45 4.84
N ARG A 785 -2.85 -25.48 5.55
CA ARG A 785 -4.29 -25.15 5.58
C ARG A 785 -4.68 -24.17 4.46
N ARG A 786 -3.68 -23.52 3.88
CA ARG A 786 -3.79 -22.56 2.78
C ARG A 786 -2.62 -22.78 1.82
N ARG A 787 -2.87 -22.62 0.52
CA ARG A 787 -1.83 -22.76 -0.50
C ARG A 787 -2.13 -21.91 -1.72
N ILE A 788 -1.10 -21.31 -2.31
CA ILE A 788 -1.21 -20.60 -3.59
C ILE A 788 -1.33 -21.61 -4.75
N VAL A 789 -2.24 -21.33 -5.67
CA VAL A 789 -2.48 -22.14 -6.88
C VAL A 789 -2.53 -21.20 -8.08
N CYS A 790 -1.96 -21.64 -9.20
CA CYS A 790 -2.09 -21.00 -10.49
C CYS A 790 -3.36 -21.49 -11.18
N PHE A 791 -4.11 -20.57 -11.78
CA PHE A 791 -5.28 -20.84 -12.60
C PHE A 791 -5.14 -20.22 -13.98
N THR A 792 -5.63 -20.90 -15.01
CA THR A 792 -5.83 -20.34 -16.34
C THR A 792 -7.28 -20.50 -16.77
N ILE A 793 -7.78 -19.53 -17.54
CA ILE A 793 -9.08 -19.62 -18.22
C ILE A 793 -8.86 -19.47 -19.73
N ASP A 794 -9.77 -20.03 -20.52
CA ASP A 794 -9.68 -20.02 -21.98
C ASP A 794 -10.27 -18.74 -22.58
N GLU A 795 -11.21 -18.09 -21.87
CA GLU A 795 -11.83 -16.84 -22.29
C GLU A 795 -10.86 -15.66 -22.12
N LYS A 796 -10.87 -14.75 -23.11
CA LYS A 796 -10.09 -13.50 -23.08
C LYS A 796 -10.85 -12.41 -22.33
N VAL A 797 -10.84 -12.50 -21.01
CA VAL A 797 -11.46 -11.53 -20.11
C VAL A 797 -10.43 -11.01 -19.11
N PRO A 798 -10.32 -9.70 -18.92
CA PRO A 798 -9.33 -9.13 -17.99
C PRO A 798 -9.69 -9.47 -16.53
N MET A 799 -8.70 -9.94 -15.77
CA MET A 799 -8.75 -10.12 -14.33
C MET A 799 -7.51 -9.47 -13.72
N PHE A 800 -7.65 -8.89 -12.54
CA PHE A 800 -6.59 -8.06 -11.94
C PHE A 800 -6.20 -8.48 -10.51
N GLY A 801 -6.92 -9.41 -9.93
CA GLY A 801 -6.89 -9.79 -8.53
C GLY A 801 -8.22 -9.49 -7.84
N LEU A 802 -8.44 -10.09 -6.67
CA LEU A 802 -9.67 -10.03 -5.86
C LEU A 802 -10.85 -10.83 -6.45
N GLU A 803 -10.76 -11.38 -7.66
CA GLU A 803 -11.78 -12.27 -8.23
C GLU A 803 -11.91 -13.54 -7.36
N ALA A 804 -13.14 -13.95 -7.06
CA ALA A 804 -13.40 -15.13 -6.23
C ALA A 804 -13.02 -16.43 -6.93
N ILE A 805 -12.40 -17.35 -6.18
CA ILE A 805 -12.07 -18.69 -6.62
C ILE A 805 -13.09 -19.65 -6.02
N PHE A 806 -13.77 -20.39 -6.88
CA PHE A 806 -14.70 -21.44 -6.48
C PHE A 806 -14.10 -22.82 -6.72
N ARG A 807 -14.39 -23.74 -5.81
CA ARG A 807 -14.14 -25.16 -5.95
C ARG A 807 -15.45 -25.92 -5.73
N ASN A 808 -15.91 -26.65 -6.73
CA ASN A 808 -17.19 -27.38 -6.70
C ASN A 808 -18.38 -26.49 -6.29
N GLY A 809 -18.38 -25.22 -6.77
CA GLY A 809 -19.43 -24.24 -6.47
C GLY A 809 -19.31 -23.52 -5.13
N VAL A 810 -18.31 -23.84 -4.29
CA VAL A 810 -18.08 -23.19 -2.98
C VAL A 810 -16.90 -22.22 -3.10
N PRO A 811 -16.98 -20.99 -2.60
CA PRO A 811 -15.85 -20.04 -2.58
C PRO A 811 -14.76 -20.57 -1.64
N VAL A 812 -13.51 -20.67 -2.13
CA VAL A 812 -12.36 -21.20 -1.40
C VAL A 812 -11.22 -20.21 -1.24
N GLY A 813 -11.31 -19.05 -1.89
CA GLY A 813 -10.33 -17.99 -1.84
C GLY A 813 -10.55 -16.96 -2.94
N HIS A 814 -9.55 -16.10 -3.15
CA HIS A 814 -9.57 -15.09 -4.21
C HIS A 814 -8.22 -14.99 -4.90
N LEU A 815 -8.20 -14.46 -6.11
CA LEU A 815 -6.96 -14.15 -6.84
C LEU A 815 -6.21 -13.02 -6.11
N ARG A 816 -4.91 -13.21 -5.94
CA ARG A 816 -3.99 -12.20 -5.41
C ARG A 816 -3.39 -11.35 -6.52
N ARG A 817 -3.05 -11.99 -7.65
CA ARG A 817 -2.53 -11.36 -8.86
C ARG A 817 -3.10 -12.07 -10.07
N SER A 818 -3.39 -11.30 -11.12
CA SER A 818 -3.83 -11.83 -12.41
C SER A 818 -3.38 -10.92 -13.54
N ASP A 819 -3.01 -11.50 -14.66
CA ASP A 819 -2.65 -10.79 -15.88
C ASP A 819 -2.87 -11.70 -17.11
N TYR A 820 -2.76 -11.12 -18.31
CA TYR A 820 -2.80 -11.88 -19.53
C TYR A 820 -1.41 -12.42 -19.88
N GLY A 821 -1.29 -13.72 -20.06
CA GLY A 821 -0.06 -14.38 -20.50
C GLY A 821 0.01 -14.40 -22.02
N PHE A 822 0.74 -13.47 -22.62
CA PHE A 822 0.75 -13.27 -24.07
C PHE A 822 1.40 -14.41 -24.86
N PHE A 823 2.38 -15.10 -24.25
CA PHE A 823 3.03 -16.23 -24.90
C PHE A 823 2.18 -17.51 -24.85
N ILE A 824 1.52 -17.77 -23.73
CA ILE A 824 0.62 -18.93 -23.59
C ILE A 824 -0.80 -18.64 -24.10
N ASP A 825 -1.10 -17.38 -24.47
CA ASP A 825 -2.37 -16.85 -24.99
C ASP A 825 -3.57 -17.17 -24.06
N LYS A 826 -3.41 -16.94 -22.74
CA LYS A 826 -4.45 -17.20 -21.72
C LYS A 826 -4.42 -16.15 -20.61
N GLN A 827 -5.60 -15.92 -20.04
CA GLN A 827 -5.67 -15.22 -18.75
C GLN A 827 -5.13 -16.15 -17.65
N ILE A 828 -4.22 -15.60 -16.81
CA ILE A 828 -3.59 -16.33 -15.70
C ILE A 828 -3.90 -15.61 -14.39
N GLY A 829 -4.15 -16.36 -13.33
CA GLY A 829 -4.26 -15.83 -11.98
C GLY A 829 -3.60 -16.71 -10.94
N TYR A 830 -3.02 -16.09 -9.93
CA TYR A 830 -2.52 -16.77 -8.73
C TYR A 830 -3.36 -16.35 -7.53
N GLY A 831 -3.81 -17.33 -6.75
CA GLY A 831 -4.58 -17.07 -5.54
C GLY A 831 -4.39 -18.14 -4.49
N TYR A 832 -4.59 -17.74 -3.23
CA TYR A 832 -4.58 -18.68 -2.12
C TYR A 832 -5.95 -19.33 -1.96
N ILE A 833 -5.96 -20.64 -1.84
CA ILE A 833 -7.17 -21.42 -1.56
C ILE A 833 -7.08 -22.08 -0.19
N ARG A 834 -8.23 -22.26 0.44
CA ARG A 834 -8.43 -22.98 1.71
C ARG A 834 -9.38 -24.13 1.50
N ASN A 835 -9.26 -25.15 2.35
CA ASN A 835 -10.28 -26.17 2.41
C ASN A 835 -11.43 -25.69 3.32
N PRO A 836 -12.67 -25.58 2.83
CA PRO A 836 -13.81 -25.14 3.64
C PRO A 836 -14.04 -25.96 4.91
N ASP A 837 -13.69 -27.25 4.88
CA ASP A 837 -13.81 -28.17 6.03
C ASP A 837 -12.64 -28.03 7.02
N GLY A 838 -11.75 -27.03 6.84
CA GLY A 838 -10.56 -26.84 7.67
C GLY A 838 -9.45 -27.87 7.46
N GLY A 839 -9.58 -28.73 6.46
CA GLY A 839 -8.59 -29.75 6.11
C GLY A 839 -7.34 -29.20 5.43
N VAL A 840 -6.37 -30.09 5.15
CA VAL A 840 -5.12 -29.76 4.47
C VAL A 840 -5.36 -29.50 2.97
N VAL A 841 -4.67 -28.51 2.41
CA VAL A 841 -4.66 -28.19 0.98
C VAL A 841 -3.42 -28.84 0.33
N ASN A 842 -3.55 -30.09 -0.11
CA ASN A 842 -2.51 -30.84 -0.80
C ASN A 842 -2.78 -30.96 -2.31
N ALA A 843 -1.94 -31.71 -3.02
CA ALA A 843 -2.09 -31.91 -4.47
C ALA A 843 -3.38 -32.66 -4.83
N ASP A 844 -3.83 -33.59 -3.98
CA ASP A 844 -5.05 -34.39 -4.23
C ASP A 844 -6.30 -33.52 -4.06
N PHE A 845 -6.33 -32.64 -3.04
CA PHE A 845 -7.39 -31.65 -2.89
C PHE A 845 -7.52 -30.75 -4.13
N ILE A 846 -6.38 -30.33 -4.70
CA ILE A 846 -6.38 -29.48 -5.90
C ILE A 846 -6.86 -30.27 -7.13
N LYS A 847 -6.31 -31.47 -7.37
CA LYS A 847 -6.62 -32.27 -8.56
C LYS A 847 -8.05 -32.82 -8.60
N SER A 848 -8.65 -33.07 -7.43
CA SER A 848 -10.00 -33.64 -7.32
C SER A 848 -11.12 -32.61 -7.45
N GLY A 849 -10.81 -31.30 -7.44
CA GLY A 849 -11.79 -30.22 -7.52
C GLY A 849 -12.03 -29.70 -8.94
N LYS A 850 -13.27 -29.28 -9.20
CA LYS A 850 -13.61 -28.43 -10.35
C LYS A 850 -13.53 -26.96 -9.93
N PHE A 851 -12.72 -26.18 -10.63
CA PHE A 851 -12.48 -24.79 -10.26
C PHE A 851 -13.14 -23.81 -11.23
N ALA A 852 -13.51 -22.65 -10.72
CA ALA A 852 -14.01 -21.55 -11.50
C ALA A 852 -13.56 -20.20 -10.88
N LEU A 853 -13.46 -19.17 -11.70
CA LEU A 853 -13.16 -17.78 -11.28
C LEU A 853 -14.38 -16.91 -11.60
N GLU A 854 -14.73 -16.03 -10.68
CA GLU A 854 -15.83 -15.09 -10.89
C GLU A 854 -15.32 -13.66 -11.12
N ARG A 855 -15.64 -13.11 -12.29
CA ARG A 855 -15.44 -11.70 -12.62
C ARG A 855 -16.78 -10.99 -12.70
N MET A 856 -17.02 -10.02 -11.80
CA MET A 856 -18.21 -9.14 -11.84
C MET A 856 -19.55 -9.89 -11.97
N GLY A 857 -19.68 -11.02 -11.26
CA GLY A 857 -20.88 -11.87 -11.27
C GLY A 857 -20.92 -12.92 -12.37
N VAL A 858 -19.97 -12.94 -13.31
CA VAL A 858 -19.85 -13.97 -14.35
C VAL A 858 -18.80 -14.98 -13.95
N VAL A 859 -19.16 -16.28 -14.03
CA VAL A 859 -18.31 -17.40 -13.63
C VAL A 859 -17.69 -18.05 -14.86
N TYR A 860 -16.36 -18.25 -14.83
CA TYR A 860 -15.56 -18.86 -15.88
C TYR A 860 -14.92 -20.15 -15.37
N GLU A 861 -14.93 -21.22 -16.15
CA GLU A 861 -14.25 -22.47 -15.80
C GLU A 861 -12.73 -22.21 -15.75
N ALA A 862 -12.07 -22.70 -14.69
CA ALA A 862 -10.66 -22.46 -14.46
C ALA A 862 -9.88 -23.76 -14.30
N LYS A 863 -8.75 -23.84 -15.02
CA LYS A 863 -7.84 -24.97 -14.94
C LYS A 863 -6.76 -24.70 -13.89
N PRO A 864 -6.68 -25.51 -12.80
CA PRO A 864 -5.61 -25.37 -11.81
C PRO A 864 -4.30 -25.97 -12.31
N HIS A 865 -3.18 -25.35 -11.95
CA HIS A 865 -1.83 -25.81 -12.29
C HIS A 865 -1.00 -25.93 -11.00
N LEU A 866 -0.36 -27.09 -10.80
CA LEU A 866 0.59 -27.34 -9.72
C LEU A 866 2.00 -26.81 -10.02
N LYS A 867 2.31 -26.57 -11.28
CA LYS A 867 3.52 -25.94 -11.78
C LYS A 867 3.13 -24.81 -12.72
N SER A 868 4.06 -23.89 -12.98
CA SER A 868 3.89 -22.85 -13.98
C SER A 868 3.49 -23.43 -15.34
N PRO A 869 2.52 -22.82 -16.05
CA PRO A 869 2.16 -23.25 -17.40
C PRO A 869 3.26 -22.95 -18.44
N PHE A 870 4.14 -21.98 -18.16
CA PHE A 870 5.27 -21.62 -19.03
C PHE A 870 6.57 -22.21 -18.49
N ASP A 871 7.33 -22.91 -19.31
CA ASP A 871 8.64 -23.51 -19.06
C ASP A 871 8.81 -24.12 -17.63
N PRO A 872 8.00 -25.13 -17.26
CA PRO A 872 7.99 -25.71 -15.93
C PRO A 872 9.32 -26.41 -15.57
N SER A 873 10.20 -26.67 -16.53
CA SER A 873 11.49 -27.33 -16.37
C SER A 873 12.66 -26.35 -16.19
N ASN A 874 12.41 -25.03 -16.26
CA ASN A 874 13.44 -23.98 -16.19
C ASN A 874 14.55 -24.14 -17.27
N ASN A 875 14.16 -24.58 -18.47
CA ASN A 875 15.12 -24.75 -19.58
C ASN A 875 15.54 -23.40 -20.17
N ARG A 876 14.60 -22.49 -20.38
CA ARG A 876 14.86 -21.20 -21.05
C ARG A 876 15.84 -20.32 -20.26
N VAL A 877 15.73 -20.24 -18.94
CA VAL A 877 16.69 -19.50 -18.10
C VAL A 877 18.12 -20.08 -18.15
N LYS A 878 18.22 -21.36 -18.50
CA LYS A 878 19.50 -22.04 -18.72
C LYS A 878 20.05 -21.89 -20.14
N GLY A 879 19.26 -21.23 -21.02
CA GLY A 879 19.62 -21.07 -22.44
C GLY A 879 19.34 -22.33 -23.28
N ILE A 880 18.45 -23.22 -22.82
CA ILE A 880 18.05 -24.44 -23.52
C ILE A 880 16.72 -24.17 -24.21
N TYR A 881 16.76 -24.10 -25.54
CA TYR A 881 15.58 -23.86 -26.37
C TYR A 881 15.32 -25.06 -27.29
N PRO A 882 14.05 -25.34 -27.69
CA PRO A 882 13.74 -26.41 -28.66
C PRO A 882 14.38 -26.13 -30.03
N ASP A 883 14.77 -27.18 -30.77
CA ASP A 883 15.41 -27.06 -32.08
C ASP A 883 14.60 -26.32 -33.15
N ASN A 884 13.27 -26.35 -33.04
CA ASN A 884 12.33 -25.67 -33.94
C ASN A 884 11.98 -24.25 -33.49
N TYR A 885 12.56 -23.74 -32.43
CA TYR A 885 12.22 -22.45 -31.79
C TYR A 885 12.22 -21.28 -32.80
N HIS A 886 13.23 -21.22 -33.66
CA HIS A 886 13.36 -20.16 -34.68
C HIS A 886 12.32 -20.26 -35.83
N ASN A 887 11.75 -21.44 -36.09
CA ASN A 887 10.78 -21.66 -37.18
C ASN A 887 9.34 -21.31 -36.75
N VAL A 888 9.00 -21.53 -35.48
CA VAL A 888 7.69 -21.19 -34.90
C VAL A 888 7.47 -19.67 -34.87
N TYR A 889 8.53 -18.92 -34.66
CA TYR A 889 8.47 -17.43 -34.60
C TYR A 889 8.13 -16.82 -35.97
N LYS A 890 8.74 -17.30 -37.06
CA LYS A 890 8.45 -16.80 -38.43
C LYS A 890 7.02 -17.07 -38.90
N ALA A 891 6.39 -18.12 -38.39
CA ALA A 891 5.02 -18.48 -38.69
C ALA A 891 3.98 -17.64 -37.98
N ASN A 892 4.31 -17.11 -36.77
CA ASN A 892 3.42 -16.27 -35.94
C ASN A 892 3.61 -14.76 -36.17
N ALA A 893 4.65 -14.36 -36.90
CA ALA A 893 4.93 -12.97 -37.28
C ALA A 893 4.35 -12.56 -38.64
N GLN A 894 3.79 -13.51 -39.39
CA GLN A 894 2.96 -13.30 -40.60
C GLN A 894 1.46 -13.39 -40.24
#